data_c571bbc12d97555b1783b1003d7bd4ff
#
_entry.id   c571bbc12d97555b1783b1003d7bd4ff
#
_cell.length_a   1.000
_cell.length_b   1.000
_cell.length_c   1.000
_cell.angle_alpha   90.00
_cell.angle_beta   90.00
_cell.angle_gamma   90.00
#
_symmetry.space_group_name_H-M   'P 1'
#
loop_
_entity.id
_entity.type
_entity.pdbx_description
1 polymer ?
#
loop_
_entity_poly.entity_id
_entity_poly.type
_entity_poly.pdbx_seq_one_letter_code
_entity_poly.pdbx_strand_id
1 'polypeptide(L)'
;MRPTIARVCLPVPLDKSFDYLIPAHLFPVLGGRVQVPFGRQTLVGIVQSLTHQSDFPIEQLKSVQAVLDDAPVWPDKLQSLLHWCSQFYHYPLGETYANALPGALRKGKAAELASHKEWRLTALGQEQLMQGVKRSAVKQAQVLHLLQHGALSHQALLDEEVSSATLKTLVEKGWIECEERKPVARPWPQELEAKVDKPKLNQEQAIAIAAVNSQQGFGCFLLEGVTGSGKTEVYLNLITPVLARGEQALVLVPEIGLTPQTINRFRQRFNVPVEVMHSALNDTERLNAWLAARDKVAGIVIGTRSALLTPFAKLGIIIVDEEHDSSYKQQDSLRYHARDVAVMRAHLENIPIVLGSATPALETLHNALSGKYHHLQLTQRAGNALPTRNHALDVKGLYLESGLSAPLIAEMRRHLSAGNQVMLFLNRRGFSPALMCHECGWIAECQRCDAYYTYHQHSNEMRCHHCGSQRPVLHQCKGCGSTQLVTVGVGTEQLEAQLHTLFPEYRSVRIDRDSTRRKGSLESALTAIRKGEYQILIGTQMLAKGHHFPDVTLVALLDVDGSLYSSDFRASERLAQLFIQVAGRAGRASKPGEVVLQTHHPEHSLLQALLHKDYHHFALTALEERKLAQLPPYSFLSLFRAEANHTAQVEDFLRQVRETLRCNPWFDSECMVLGPTPAPLAKRAGKFRWQLLLQTPNRTLMQKILQSARPALQQLPLASKVRWSIDIDPQDLS
;
A
#
# COMPACT_ATOMS: atom_id res chain seq x y z
N MET A 1 46.00 -12.38 -4.10
CA MET A 1 45.75 -13.31 -2.99
C MET A 1 44.25 -13.48 -2.82
N ARG A 2 43.77 -14.69 -2.49
CA ARG A 2 42.35 -14.96 -2.26
C ARG A 2 41.90 -14.34 -0.94
N PRO A 3 40.77 -13.63 -0.85
CA PRO A 3 40.27 -13.10 0.39
C PRO A 3 39.98 -14.21 1.42
N THR A 4 40.27 -13.98 2.68
CA THR A 4 40.16 -14.96 3.77
C THR A 4 38.97 -14.69 4.68
N ILE A 5 38.39 -13.50 4.57
CA ILE A 5 37.29 -13.03 5.43
C ILE A 5 36.13 -12.53 4.56
N ALA A 6 34.92 -12.99 4.87
CA ALA A 6 33.65 -12.45 4.36
C ALA A 6 33.01 -11.56 5.43
N ARG A 7 32.76 -10.31 5.07
CA ARG A 7 31.95 -9.40 5.88
C ARG A 7 30.48 -9.56 5.48
N VAL A 8 29.65 -9.99 6.41
CA VAL A 8 28.29 -10.47 6.15
C VAL A 8 27.26 -9.62 6.88
N CYS A 9 26.25 -9.13 6.17
CA CYS A 9 25.07 -8.49 6.72
C CYS A 9 24.05 -9.55 7.14
N LEU A 10 23.68 -9.58 8.42
CA LEU A 10 22.73 -10.54 9.00
C LEU A 10 21.37 -9.89 9.28
N PRO A 11 20.26 -10.66 9.23
CA PRO A 11 18.92 -10.19 9.57
C PRO A 11 18.74 -10.05 11.10
N VAL A 12 19.49 -9.14 11.68
CA VAL A 12 19.47 -8.83 13.11
C VAL A 12 19.32 -7.31 13.32
N PRO A 13 18.73 -6.85 14.44
CA PRO A 13 18.49 -5.43 14.71
C PRO A 13 19.76 -4.69 15.12
N LEU A 14 20.89 -5.00 14.48
CA LEU A 14 22.20 -4.40 14.73
C LEU A 14 22.70 -3.73 13.45
N ASP A 15 23.14 -2.49 13.59
CA ASP A 15 23.61 -1.68 12.46
C ASP A 15 25.11 -1.90 12.21
N LYS A 16 25.44 -3.17 12.00
CA LYS A 16 26.81 -3.58 11.67
C LYS A 16 26.81 -4.87 10.84
N SER A 17 27.88 -5.06 10.09
CA SER A 17 28.21 -6.33 9.45
C SER A 17 29.11 -7.16 10.37
N PHE A 18 29.21 -8.46 10.08
CA PHE A 18 29.96 -9.42 10.87
C PHE A 18 30.99 -10.13 10.01
N ASP A 19 32.21 -10.25 10.54
CA ASP A 19 33.33 -10.90 9.85
C ASP A 19 33.35 -12.41 10.13
N TYR A 20 33.49 -13.19 9.04
CA TYR A 20 33.57 -14.65 9.08
C TYR A 20 34.75 -15.15 8.25
N LEU A 21 35.46 -16.19 8.72
CA LEU A 21 36.49 -16.86 7.95
C LEU A 21 35.90 -17.60 6.76
N ILE A 22 36.59 -17.55 5.63
CA ILE A 22 36.23 -18.30 4.43
C ILE A 22 37.06 -19.57 4.36
N PRO A 23 36.46 -20.79 4.55
CA PRO A 23 37.12 -22.04 4.37
C PRO A 23 37.71 -22.19 2.95
N ALA A 24 38.80 -22.94 2.80
CA ALA A 24 39.52 -23.08 1.53
C ALA A 24 38.68 -23.64 0.36
N HIS A 25 37.67 -24.43 0.64
CA HIS A 25 36.76 -25.03 -0.33
C HIS A 25 35.51 -24.23 -0.65
N LEU A 26 35.28 -23.08 0.03
CA LEU A 26 34.10 -22.23 -0.18
C LEU A 26 34.51 -20.98 -0.98
N PHE A 27 33.63 -20.52 -1.91
CA PHE A 27 33.87 -19.39 -2.79
C PHE A 27 32.66 -18.40 -2.72
N PRO A 28 32.50 -17.65 -1.63
CA PRO A 28 31.43 -16.67 -1.54
C PRO A 28 31.64 -15.55 -2.56
N VAL A 29 30.52 -15.03 -3.10
CA VAL A 29 30.51 -13.90 -4.03
C VAL A 29 29.90 -12.67 -3.37
N LEU A 30 30.31 -11.48 -3.79
CA LEU A 30 29.70 -10.23 -3.33
C LEU A 30 28.20 -10.21 -3.67
N GLY A 31 27.35 -9.80 -2.72
CA GLY A 31 25.91 -9.82 -2.89
C GLY A 31 25.27 -11.19 -2.89
N GLY A 32 26.05 -12.29 -2.77
CA GLY A 32 25.55 -13.65 -2.62
C GLY A 32 25.18 -13.99 -1.18
N ARG A 33 24.32 -15.02 -1.01
CA ARG A 33 23.92 -15.52 0.31
C ARG A 33 24.91 -16.55 0.84
N VAL A 34 25.13 -16.47 2.14
CA VAL A 34 25.92 -17.45 2.88
C VAL A 34 25.19 -17.87 4.14
N GLN A 35 25.41 -19.11 4.58
CA GLN A 35 25.01 -19.58 5.89
C GLN A 35 26.15 -19.41 6.89
N VAL A 36 25.85 -18.78 8.00
CA VAL A 36 26.83 -18.48 9.05
C VAL A 36 26.26 -18.75 10.44
N PRO A 37 27.11 -19.17 11.42
CA PRO A 37 26.68 -19.33 12.80
C PRO A 37 26.56 -17.98 13.49
N PHE A 38 25.42 -17.71 14.14
CA PHE A 38 25.19 -16.51 14.95
C PHE A 38 24.56 -16.88 16.29
N GLY A 39 25.29 -16.68 17.38
CA GLY A 39 24.89 -17.20 18.68
C GLY A 39 24.76 -18.72 18.67
N ARG A 40 23.54 -19.21 18.93
CA ARG A 40 23.18 -20.65 18.89
C ARG A 40 22.44 -21.04 17.62
N GLN A 41 22.26 -20.11 16.70
CA GLN A 41 21.49 -20.31 15.46
C GLN A 41 22.39 -20.22 14.24
N THR A 42 21.95 -20.80 13.14
CA THR A 42 22.49 -20.57 11.80
C THR A 42 21.59 -19.58 11.07
N LEU A 43 22.18 -18.52 10.54
CA LEU A 43 21.46 -17.48 9.80
C LEU A 43 21.95 -17.43 8.36
N VAL A 44 21.05 -17.00 7.47
CA VAL A 44 21.39 -16.64 6.09
C VAL A 44 21.68 -15.14 6.06
N GLY A 45 22.88 -14.78 5.63
CA GLY A 45 23.32 -13.40 5.46
C GLY A 45 23.76 -13.12 4.04
N ILE A 46 23.97 -11.85 3.73
CA ILE A 46 24.44 -11.35 2.43
C ILE A 46 25.88 -10.90 2.57
N VAL A 47 26.75 -11.34 1.68
CA VAL A 47 28.16 -10.94 1.64
C VAL A 47 28.25 -9.50 1.15
N GLN A 48 28.67 -8.60 2.04
CA GLN A 48 28.83 -7.18 1.76
C GLN A 48 30.22 -6.87 1.16
N SER A 49 31.26 -7.50 1.69
CA SER A 49 32.63 -7.34 1.18
C SER A 49 33.47 -8.57 1.47
N LEU A 50 34.52 -8.75 0.68
CA LEU A 50 35.52 -9.80 0.84
C LEU A 50 36.86 -9.11 1.12
N THR A 51 37.55 -9.47 2.23
CA THR A 51 38.74 -8.79 2.72
C THR A 51 39.74 -9.77 3.31
N HIS A 52 40.93 -9.28 3.66
CA HIS A 52 41.96 -9.99 4.43
C HIS A 52 42.08 -9.46 5.86
N GLN A 53 41.38 -8.36 6.18
CA GLN A 53 41.52 -7.65 7.46
C GLN A 53 40.19 -7.67 8.21
N SER A 54 40.26 -7.85 9.53
CA SER A 54 39.15 -7.74 10.48
C SER A 54 39.58 -6.92 11.67
N ASP A 55 38.62 -6.22 12.25
CA ASP A 55 38.81 -5.49 13.52
C ASP A 55 38.86 -6.45 14.73
N PHE A 56 38.63 -7.75 14.52
CA PHE A 56 38.66 -8.79 15.53
C PHE A 56 39.82 -9.75 15.31
N PRO A 57 40.38 -10.35 16.37
CA PRO A 57 41.38 -11.42 16.24
C PRO A 57 40.85 -12.57 15.38
N ILE A 58 41.67 -13.05 14.44
CA ILE A 58 41.30 -14.08 13.47
C ILE A 58 40.83 -15.36 14.18
N GLU A 59 41.45 -15.70 15.31
CA GLU A 59 41.13 -16.90 16.09
C GLU A 59 39.73 -16.86 16.74
N GLN A 60 39.13 -15.67 16.87
CA GLN A 60 37.79 -15.48 17.42
C GLN A 60 36.73 -15.50 16.33
N LEU A 61 37.11 -15.41 15.05
CA LEU A 61 36.17 -15.41 13.95
C LEU A 61 35.63 -16.83 13.72
N LYS A 62 34.30 -16.91 13.59
CA LYS A 62 33.62 -18.14 13.13
C LYS A 62 33.73 -18.28 11.60
N SER A 63 33.57 -19.49 11.10
CA SER A 63 33.67 -19.76 9.67
C SER A 63 32.30 -19.74 8.98
N VAL A 64 32.29 -19.35 7.70
CA VAL A 64 31.16 -19.58 6.80
C VAL A 64 30.87 -21.07 6.71
N GLN A 65 29.62 -21.48 6.86
CA GLN A 65 29.22 -22.89 6.81
C GLN A 65 28.86 -23.36 5.41
N ALA A 66 28.18 -22.51 4.62
CA ALA A 66 27.83 -22.81 3.24
C ALA A 66 27.70 -21.54 2.40
N VAL A 67 28.02 -21.65 1.11
CA VAL A 67 27.72 -20.66 0.08
C VAL A 67 26.45 -21.11 -0.63
N LEU A 68 25.47 -20.23 -0.77
CA LEU A 68 24.15 -20.55 -1.31
C LEU A 68 23.96 -20.06 -2.75
N ASP A 69 24.78 -19.12 -3.22
CA ASP A 69 24.66 -18.53 -4.53
C ASP A 69 26.04 -18.36 -5.19
N ASP A 70 26.10 -18.60 -6.51
CA ASP A 70 27.29 -18.43 -7.35
C ASP A 70 27.36 -17.03 -7.98
N ALA A 71 26.31 -16.22 -7.82
CA ALA A 71 26.17 -14.86 -8.35
C ALA A 71 25.43 -13.96 -7.33
N PRO A 72 25.52 -12.62 -7.47
CA PRO A 72 24.75 -11.69 -6.64
C PRO A 72 23.24 -11.98 -6.72
N VAL A 73 22.57 -11.90 -5.59
CA VAL A 73 21.11 -12.15 -5.50
C VAL A 73 20.32 -11.05 -6.22
N TRP A 74 20.86 -9.83 -6.20
CA TRP A 74 20.24 -8.65 -6.81
C TRP A 74 21.17 -7.98 -7.83
N PRO A 75 20.62 -7.34 -8.88
CA PRO A 75 21.36 -6.42 -9.73
C PRO A 75 21.94 -5.25 -8.91
N ASP A 76 23.07 -4.69 -9.34
CA ASP A 76 23.79 -3.61 -8.63
C ASP A 76 22.90 -2.41 -8.29
N LYS A 77 22.02 -2.01 -9.21
CA LYS A 77 21.10 -0.88 -8.99
C LYS A 77 20.11 -1.14 -7.88
N LEU A 78 19.56 -2.37 -7.78
CA LEU A 78 18.68 -2.75 -6.70
C LEU A 78 19.43 -2.87 -5.37
N GLN A 79 20.66 -3.37 -5.39
CA GLN A 79 21.51 -3.39 -4.20
C GLN A 79 21.81 -1.97 -3.71
N SER A 80 22.10 -1.03 -4.60
CA SER A 80 22.26 0.40 -4.29
C SER A 80 20.99 1.01 -3.70
N LEU A 81 19.81 0.65 -4.22
CA LEU A 81 18.53 1.06 -3.65
C LEU A 81 18.35 0.55 -2.22
N LEU A 82 18.68 -0.70 -1.95
CA LEU A 82 18.56 -1.28 -0.60
C LEU A 82 19.51 -0.62 0.40
N HIS A 83 20.72 -0.26 -0.02
CA HIS A 83 21.64 0.54 0.77
C HIS A 83 21.06 1.93 1.08
N TRP A 84 20.54 2.60 0.04
CA TRP A 84 19.87 3.89 0.23
C TRP A 84 18.68 3.78 1.18
N CYS A 85 17.83 2.75 1.05
CA CYS A 85 16.72 2.52 1.97
C CYS A 85 17.19 2.37 3.42
N SER A 86 18.26 1.59 3.67
CA SER A 86 18.82 1.41 5.00
C SER A 86 19.29 2.75 5.60
N GLN A 87 19.97 3.56 4.81
CA GLN A 87 20.48 4.87 5.24
C GLN A 87 19.36 5.88 5.44
N PHE A 88 18.45 6.00 4.46
CA PHE A 88 17.38 7.00 4.47
C PHE A 88 16.35 6.75 5.58
N TYR A 89 15.96 5.49 5.79
CA TYR A 89 14.99 5.10 6.83
C TYR A 89 15.65 4.76 8.17
N HIS A 90 16.95 4.91 8.30
CA HIS A 90 17.72 4.58 9.51
C HIS A 90 17.46 3.18 10.03
N TYR A 91 17.41 2.21 9.13
CA TYR A 91 17.09 0.81 9.44
C TYR A 91 18.29 -0.10 9.15
N PRO A 92 18.56 -1.14 9.98
CA PRO A 92 19.72 -2.01 9.78
C PRO A 92 19.78 -2.64 8.40
N LEU A 93 20.96 -2.61 7.76
CA LEU A 93 21.13 -3.08 6.38
C LEU A 93 20.79 -4.56 6.22
N GLY A 94 21.20 -5.42 7.17
CA GLY A 94 20.90 -6.84 7.12
C GLY A 94 19.39 -7.14 7.19
N GLU A 95 18.66 -6.39 8.00
CA GLU A 95 17.18 -6.49 8.04
C GLU A 95 16.54 -5.89 6.79
N THR A 96 17.14 -4.84 6.19
CA THR A 96 16.69 -4.28 4.91
C THR A 96 16.81 -5.33 3.79
N TYR A 97 17.92 -6.03 3.72
CA TYR A 97 18.10 -7.15 2.79
C TYR A 97 17.09 -8.27 3.03
N ALA A 98 16.84 -8.62 4.29
CA ALA A 98 15.85 -9.64 4.63
C ALA A 98 14.42 -9.25 4.20
N ASN A 99 14.08 -7.96 4.24
CA ASN A 99 12.79 -7.46 3.75
C ASN A 99 12.65 -7.61 2.21
N ALA A 100 13.75 -7.53 1.46
CA ALA A 100 13.77 -7.68 0.01
C ALA A 100 13.80 -9.14 -0.46
N LEU A 101 14.12 -10.08 0.42
CA LEU A 101 14.18 -11.51 0.09
C LEU A 101 12.85 -12.22 0.35
N PRO A 102 12.38 -13.09 -0.58
CA PRO A 102 11.33 -14.05 -0.30
C PRO A 102 11.66 -14.93 0.92
N GLY A 103 10.63 -15.33 1.68
CA GLY A 103 10.79 -16.16 2.88
C GLY A 103 11.57 -17.46 2.65
N ALA A 104 11.37 -18.09 1.50
CA ALA A 104 12.08 -19.29 1.11
C ALA A 104 13.61 -19.06 0.96
N LEU A 105 14.02 -17.94 0.37
CA LEU A 105 15.44 -17.60 0.22
C LEU A 105 16.10 -17.25 1.56
N ARG A 106 15.37 -16.62 2.47
CA ARG A 106 15.83 -16.37 3.85
C ARG A 106 16.06 -17.66 4.65
N LYS A 107 15.36 -18.73 4.28
CA LYS A 107 15.51 -20.08 4.88
C LYS A 107 16.59 -20.92 4.18
N GLY A 108 17.35 -20.36 3.22
CA GLY A 108 18.44 -21.05 2.55
C GLY A 108 18.02 -21.90 1.34
N LYS A 109 16.79 -21.81 0.84
CA LYS A 109 16.41 -22.48 -0.42
C LYS A 109 17.21 -21.92 -1.60
N ALA A 110 17.44 -22.77 -2.61
CA ALA A 110 18.09 -22.38 -3.87
C ALA A 110 17.32 -21.27 -4.59
N ALA A 111 18.03 -20.33 -5.20
CA ALA A 111 17.45 -19.24 -5.97
C ALA A 111 17.21 -19.67 -7.43
N GLU A 112 16.49 -20.76 -7.62
CA GLU A 112 16.17 -21.35 -8.92
C GLU A 112 14.67 -21.48 -9.10
N LEU A 113 14.18 -21.22 -10.32
CA LEU A 113 12.78 -21.45 -10.69
C LEU A 113 12.46 -22.95 -10.52
N ALA A 114 11.36 -23.22 -9.86
CA ALA A 114 10.86 -24.57 -9.74
C ALA A 114 10.54 -25.12 -11.14
N SER A 115 10.91 -26.36 -11.39
CA SER A 115 10.45 -27.07 -12.58
C SER A 115 8.91 -27.20 -12.50
N HIS A 116 8.26 -27.02 -13.62
CA HIS A 116 6.83 -27.25 -13.75
C HIS A 116 6.58 -28.39 -14.73
N LYS A 117 5.48 -29.10 -14.50
CA LYS A 117 5.05 -30.17 -15.39
C LYS A 117 4.41 -29.55 -16.62
N GLU A 118 5.00 -29.81 -17.78
CA GLU A 118 4.42 -29.54 -19.10
C GLU A 118 3.89 -30.85 -19.69
N TRP A 119 2.72 -30.75 -20.28
CA TRP A 119 2.04 -31.87 -20.92
C TRP A 119 2.02 -31.65 -22.41
N ARG A 120 2.33 -32.67 -23.19
CA ARG A 120 2.29 -32.65 -24.65
C ARG A 120 1.68 -33.90 -25.22
N LEU A 121 1.16 -33.81 -26.45
CA LEU A 121 0.73 -34.97 -27.21
C LEU A 121 1.91 -35.80 -27.63
N THR A 122 1.79 -37.12 -27.52
CA THR A 122 2.65 -38.08 -28.18
C THR A 122 2.20 -38.32 -29.62
N ALA A 123 2.99 -39.03 -30.44
CA ALA A 123 2.60 -39.47 -31.78
C ALA A 123 1.28 -40.27 -31.74
N LEU A 124 1.16 -41.20 -30.77
CA LEU A 124 -0.10 -41.96 -30.54
C LEU A 124 -1.29 -41.06 -30.14
N GLY A 125 -1.04 -40.01 -29.36
CA GLY A 125 -2.06 -39.03 -29.01
C GLY A 125 -2.54 -38.24 -30.22
N GLN A 126 -1.66 -37.86 -31.12
CA GLN A 126 -1.99 -37.19 -32.38
C GLN A 126 -2.82 -38.09 -33.30
N GLU A 127 -2.40 -39.36 -33.47
CA GLU A 127 -3.20 -40.35 -34.20
C GLU A 127 -4.59 -40.54 -33.60
N GLN A 128 -4.66 -40.69 -32.28
CA GLN A 128 -5.97 -40.87 -31.58
C GLN A 128 -6.89 -39.64 -31.73
N LEU A 129 -6.32 -38.45 -31.76
CA LEU A 129 -7.07 -37.21 -32.00
C LEU A 129 -7.68 -37.20 -33.41
N MET A 130 -6.90 -37.68 -34.43
CA MET A 130 -7.41 -37.81 -35.82
C MET A 130 -8.46 -38.89 -35.99
N GLN A 131 -8.31 -40.01 -35.30
CA GLN A 131 -9.25 -41.14 -35.37
C GLN A 131 -10.56 -40.88 -34.56
N GLY A 132 -10.51 -39.88 -33.68
CA GLY A 132 -11.60 -39.53 -32.77
C GLY A 132 -11.57 -40.37 -31.49
N VAL A 133 -12.00 -39.72 -30.41
CA VAL A 133 -12.12 -40.33 -29.06
C VAL A 133 -13.56 -40.83 -28.85
N LYS A 134 -13.72 -41.95 -28.16
CA LYS A 134 -15.05 -42.50 -27.83
C LYS A 134 -15.97 -41.43 -27.24
N ARG A 135 -17.23 -41.35 -27.67
CA ARG A 135 -18.22 -40.36 -27.22
C ARG A 135 -18.42 -40.29 -25.71
N SER A 136 -18.10 -41.37 -24.98
CA SER A 136 -18.17 -41.44 -23.53
C SER A 136 -16.96 -40.77 -22.81
N ALA A 137 -15.90 -40.42 -23.52
CA ALA A 137 -14.66 -39.92 -22.96
C ALA A 137 -14.44 -38.42 -23.26
N VAL A 138 -15.45 -37.59 -23.07
CA VAL A 138 -15.50 -36.16 -23.41
C VAL A 138 -14.31 -35.39 -22.82
N LYS A 139 -13.98 -35.63 -21.55
CA LYS A 139 -12.84 -34.94 -20.88
C LYS A 139 -11.47 -35.35 -21.47
N GLN A 140 -11.32 -36.57 -21.95
CA GLN A 140 -10.08 -36.99 -22.60
C GLN A 140 -9.94 -36.34 -23.98
N ALA A 141 -11.00 -36.23 -24.76
CA ALA A 141 -11.05 -35.50 -26.01
C ALA A 141 -10.69 -34.02 -25.82
N GLN A 142 -11.26 -33.39 -24.78
CA GLN A 142 -10.96 -32.00 -24.42
C GLN A 142 -9.45 -31.78 -24.21
N VAL A 143 -8.80 -32.67 -23.46
CA VAL A 143 -7.33 -32.55 -23.20
C VAL A 143 -6.52 -32.69 -24.48
N LEU A 144 -6.86 -33.67 -25.33
CA LEU A 144 -6.15 -33.86 -26.61
C LEU A 144 -6.32 -32.64 -27.52
N HIS A 145 -7.52 -32.05 -27.58
CA HIS A 145 -7.76 -30.82 -28.35
C HIS A 145 -6.98 -29.62 -27.77
N LEU A 146 -6.95 -29.47 -26.45
CA LEU A 146 -6.16 -28.39 -25.81
C LEU A 146 -4.68 -28.52 -26.15
N LEU A 147 -4.14 -29.74 -26.11
CA LEU A 147 -2.73 -30.01 -26.39
C LEU A 147 -2.37 -30.05 -27.89
N GLN A 148 -3.36 -29.97 -28.79
CA GLN A 148 -3.14 -29.97 -30.24
C GLN A 148 -2.30 -28.78 -30.70
N HIS A 149 -2.41 -27.65 -30.03
CA HIS A 149 -1.74 -26.39 -30.37
C HIS A 149 -0.38 -26.21 -29.69
N GLY A 150 0.06 -27.18 -28.89
CA GLY A 150 1.34 -27.18 -28.20
C GLY A 150 1.28 -27.72 -26.78
N ALA A 151 2.45 -27.75 -26.13
CA ALA A 151 2.55 -28.16 -24.72
C ALA A 151 1.87 -27.16 -23.79
N LEU A 152 1.13 -27.66 -22.78
CA LEU A 152 0.49 -26.84 -21.76
C LEU A 152 1.01 -27.20 -20.38
N SER A 153 1.11 -26.20 -19.50
CA SER A 153 1.46 -26.43 -18.10
C SER A 153 0.34 -27.17 -17.35
N HIS A 154 0.71 -27.86 -16.27
CA HIS A 154 -0.28 -28.53 -15.42
C HIS A 154 -1.34 -27.56 -14.87
N GLN A 155 -0.93 -26.33 -14.52
CA GLN A 155 -1.86 -25.31 -14.06
C GLN A 155 -2.84 -24.85 -15.15
N ALA A 156 -2.35 -24.64 -16.37
CA ALA A 156 -3.20 -24.26 -17.49
C ALA A 156 -4.29 -25.31 -17.78
N LEU A 157 -3.96 -26.59 -17.63
CA LEU A 157 -4.93 -27.67 -17.76
C LEU A 157 -5.93 -27.74 -16.59
N LEU A 158 -5.49 -27.41 -15.36
CA LEU A 158 -6.38 -27.30 -14.21
C LEU A 158 -7.37 -26.13 -14.34
N ASP A 159 -6.91 -25.01 -14.90
CA ASP A 159 -7.75 -23.82 -15.15
C ASP A 159 -8.85 -24.11 -16.20
N GLU A 160 -8.62 -25.10 -17.10
CA GLU A 160 -9.61 -25.63 -18.04
C GLU A 160 -10.42 -26.81 -17.46
N GLU A 161 -10.50 -26.91 -16.13
CA GLU A 161 -11.23 -27.96 -15.39
C GLU A 161 -10.79 -29.40 -15.69
N VAL A 162 -9.55 -29.60 -16.14
CA VAL A 162 -8.99 -30.93 -16.36
C VAL A 162 -8.51 -31.51 -15.04
N SER A 163 -9.01 -32.69 -14.67
CA SER A 163 -8.62 -33.36 -13.44
C SER A 163 -7.26 -34.09 -13.60
N SER A 164 -6.48 -34.16 -12.51
CA SER A 164 -5.22 -34.93 -12.47
C SER A 164 -5.44 -36.42 -12.76
N ALA A 165 -6.63 -36.97 -12.45
CA ALA A 165 -6.98 -38.34 -12.78
C ALA A 165 -7.12 -38.56 -14.29
N THR A 166 -7.71 -37.59 -15.02
CA THR A 166 -7.82 -37.62 -16.49
C THR A 166 -6.40 -37.62 -17.14
N LEU A 167 -5.51 -36.76 -16.62
CA LEU A 167 -4.12 -36.67 -17.10
C LEU A 167 -3.38 -38.01 -16.89
N LYS A 168 -3.52 -38.61 -15.70
CA LYS A 168 -2.91 -39.91 -15.39
C LYS A 168 -3.38 -41.00 -16.34
N THR A 169 -4.68 -41.07 -16.59
CA THR A 169 -5.25 -42.04 -17.53
C THR A 169 -4.74 -41.86 -18.96
N LEU A 170 -4.55 -40.63 -19.41
CA LEU A 170 -4.02 -40.32 -20.73
C LEU A 170 -2.54 -40.67 -20.86
N VAL A 171 -1.74 -40.53 -19.80
CA VAL A 171 -0.35 -41.02 -19.74
C VAL A 171 -0.32 -42.53 -19.78
N GLU A 172 -1.16 -43.22 -19.00
CA GLU A 172 -1.23 -44.70 -19.01
C GLU A 172 -1.57 -45.26 -20.41
N LYS A 173 -2.34 -44.48 -21.18
CA LYS A 173 -2.66 -44.81 -22.59
C LYS A 173 -1.56 -44.45 -23.59
N GLY A 174 -0.53 -43.77 -23.14
CA GLY A 174 0.57 -43.28 -23.97
C GLY A 174 0.15 -42.14 -24.93
N TRP A 175 -0.98 -41.47 -24.74
CA TRP A 175 -1.49 -40.41 -25.61
C TRP A 175 -0.90 -39.04 -25.28
N ILE A 176 -0.49 -38.84 -24.04
CA ILE A 176 0.21 -37.64 -23.58
C ILE A 176 1.43 -38.04 -22.77
N GLU A 177 2.42 -37.16 -22.76
CA GLU A 177 3.58 -37.30 -21.90
C GLU A 177 3.76 -36.05 -21.05
N CYS A 178 4.38 -36.27 -19.89
CA CYS A 178 4.69 -35.21 -18.93
C CYS A 178 6.20 -35.01 -18.87
N GLU A 179 6.65 -33.81 -19.12
CA GLU A 179 8.07 -33.44 -18.99
C GLU A 179 8.19 -32.38 -17.90
N GLU A 180 9.13 -32.55 -16.99
CA GLU A 180 9.48 -31.50 -16.04
C GLU A 180 10.42 -30.51 -16.70
N ARG A 181 9.97 -29.27 -16.90
CA ARG A 181 10.76 -28.19 -17.48
C ARG A 181 10.97 -27.06 -16.50
N LYS A 182 12.19 -26.56 -16.42
CA LYS A 182 12.47 -25.28 -15.80
C LYS A 182 11.98 -24.17 -16.74
N PRO A 183 11.24 -23.16 -16.26
CA PRO A 183 10.93 -21.98 -17.07
C PRO A 183 12.22 -21.32 -17.53
N VAL A 184 12.33 -21.05 -18.80
CA VAL A 184 13.48 -20.36 -19.41
C VAL A 184 12.99 -19.08 -20.04
N ALA A 185 13.74 -18.01 -19.91
CA ALA A 185 13.47 -16.77 -20.60
C ALA A 185 13.44 -17.03 -22.12
N ARG A 186 12.30 -16.73 -22.73
CA ARG A 186 12.12 -16.80 -24.19
C ARG A 186 12.00 -15.37 -24.72
N PRO A 187 12.47 -15.10 -25.95
CA PRO A 187 12.11 -13.85 -26.61
C PRO A 187 10.58 -13.69 -26.62
N TRP A 188 10.12 -12.53 -26.30
CA TRP A 188 8.67 -12.27 -26.32
C TRP A 188 8.15 -12.36 -27.75
N PRO A 189 6.86 -12.72 -27.95
CA PRO A 189 6.29 -12.86 -29.29
C PRO A 189 6.37 -11.55 -30.07
N GLN A 190 6.43 -11.62 -31.38
CA GLN A 190 6.44 -10.43 -32.24
C GLN A 190 5.16 -9.62 -32.07
N GLU A 191 4.00 -10.28 -31.94
CA GLU A 191 2.74 -9.65 -31.57
C GLU A 191 2.64 -9.57 -30.05
N LEU A 192 3.10 -8.45 -29.48
CA LEU A 192 3.11 -8.20 -28.03
C LEU A 192 1.71 -8.02 -27.45
N GLU A 193 0.78 -7.49 -28.24
CA GLU A 193 -0.59 -7.25 -27.82
C GLU A 193 -1.56 -8.24 -28.47
N ALA A 194 -2.52 -8.69 -27.70
CA ALA A 194 -3.61 -9.53 -28.20
C ALA A 194 -4.52 -8.71 -29.14
N LYS A 195 -5.18 -9.39 -30.08
CA LYS A 195 -6.19 -8.82 -30.97
C LYS A 195 -7.50 -8.57 -30.20
N VAL A 196 -7.48 -7.56 -29.34
CA VAL A 196 -8.64 -7.12 -28.55
C VAL A 196 -9.04 -5.73 -29.02
N ASP A 197 -10.32 -5.42 -29.07
CA ASP A 197 -10.82 -4.08 -29.36
C ASP A 197 -10.27 -3.10 -28.34
N LYS A 198 -9.51 -2.12 -28.83
CA LYS A 198 -8.88 -1.08 -27.99
C LYS A 198 -9.82 0.12 -27.93
N PRO A 199 -10.07 0.68 -26.74
CA PRO A 199 -10.74 1.95 -26.63
C PRO A 199 -9.99 3.03 -27.41
N LYS A 200 -10.72 3.90 -28.10
CA LYS A 200 -10.10 5.08 -28.75
C LYS A 200 -9.59 6.03 -27.66
N LEU A 201 -8.33 6.40 -27.76
CA LEU A 201 -7.72 7.39 -26.88
C LEU A 201 -8.32 8.78 -27.15
N ASN A 202 -8.62 9.50 -26.08
CA ASN A 202 -8.90 10.93 -26.21
C ASN A 202 -7.60 11.74 -26.31
N GLN A 203 -7.72 13.03 -26.59
CA GLN A 203 -6.58 13.92 -26.82
C GLN A 203 -5.66 14.01 -25.58
N GLU A 204 -6.23 14.13 -24.37
CA GLU A 204 -5.47 14.21 -23.12
C GLU A 204 -4.65 12.94 -22.86
N GLN A 205 -5.25 11.78 -23.08
CA GLN A 205 -4.58 10.48 -22.95
C GLN A 205 -3.44 10.34 -23.97
N ALA A 206 -3.66 10.75 -25.22
CA ALA A 206 -2.64 10.70 -26.27
C ALA A 206 -1.45 11.62 -25.93
N ILE A 207 -1.71 12.84 -25.45
CA ILE A 207 -0.68 13.77 -24.99
C ILE A 207 0.11 13.19 -23.83
N ALA A 208 -0.56 12.60 -22.83
CA ALA A 208 0.09 11.99 -21.67
C ALA A 208 1.02 10.83 -22.09
N ILE A 209 0.55 9.95 -22.97
CA ILE A 209 1.34 8.84 -23.50
C ILE A 209 2.56 9.37 -24.28
N ALA A 210 2.38 10.35 -25.16
CA ALA A 210 3.46 10.94 -25.93
C ALA A 210 4.53 11.59 -25.02
N ALA A 211 4.11 12.32 -23.99
CA ALA A 211 5.00 12.97 -23.04
C ALA A 211 5.89 11.97 -22.30
N VAL A 212 5.32 10.87 -21.80
CA VAL A 212 6.11 9.82 -21.11
C VAL A 212 7.03 9.07 -22.07
N ASN A 213 6.53 8.73 -23.28
CA ASN A 213 7.31 7.97 -24.26
C ASN A 213 8.46 8.79 -24.88
N SER A 214 8.35 10.13 -24.89
CA SER A 214 9.44 11.01 -25.37
C SER A 214 10.55 11.20 -24.33
N GLN A 215 10.32 10.81 -23.07
CA GLN A 215 11.29 10.94 -22.00
C GLN A 215 12.47 9.99 -22.21
N GLN A 216 13.67 10.55 -22.27
CA GLN A 216 14.91 9.78 -22.27
C GLN A 216 15.47 9.73 -20.84
N GLY A 217 15.67 8.52 -20.32
CA GLY A 217 16.17 8.33 -18.97
C GLY A 217 15.13 8.59 -17.88
N PHE A 218 15.58 9.04 -16.71
CA PHE A 218 14.69 9.30 -15.58
C PHE A 218 13.76 10.49 -15.82
N GLY A 219 12.49 10.28 -15.54
CA GLY A 219 11.45 11.31 -15.48
C GLY A 219 10.34 10.84 -14.54
N CYS A 220 9.89 11.71 -13.66
CA CYS A 220 8.77 11.43 -12.75
C CYS A 220 7.54 12.20 -13.23
N PHE A 221 6.45 11.49 -13.51
CA PHE A 221 5.21 12.01 -14.04
C PHE A 221 4.08 11.80 -13.04
N LEU A 222 3.40 12.87 -12.64
CA LEU A 222 2.10 12.79 -11.98
C LEU A 222 1.02 12.74 -13.06
N LEU A 223 0.30 11.62 -13.17
CA LEU A 223 -0.89 11.49 -14.00
C LEU A 223 -2.13 11.71 -13.12
N GLU A 224 -2.53 12.97 -12.98
CA GLU A 224 -3.75 13.35 -12.28
C GLU A 224 -4.95 13.16 -13.22
N GLY A 225 -5.86 12.27 -12.88
CA GLY A 225 -7.01 12.00 -13.76
C GLY A 225 -8.27 11.68 -12.95
N VAL A 226 -9.36 12.36 -13.28
CA VAL A 226 -10.66 12.14 -12.63
C VAL A 226 -11.05 10.65 -12.64
N THR A 227 -11.88 10.25 -11.69
CA THR A 227 -12.36 8.86 -11.64
C THR A 227 -13.05 8.51 -12.96
N GLY A 228 -12.59 7.43 -13.61
CA GLY A 228 -13.11 7.03 -14.93
C GLY A 228 -12.49 7.76 -16.11
N SER A 229 -11.40 8.52 -15.97
CA SER A 229 -10.67 9.16 -17.07
C SER A 229 -9.88 8.21 -17.98
N GLY A 230 -9.82 6.92 -17.62
CA GLY A 230 -9.10 5.91 -18.41
C GLY A 230 -7.60 5.85 -18.12
N LYS A 231 -7.13 6.21 -16.92
CA LYS A 231 -5.71 6.07 -16.50
C LYS A 231 -5.13 4.69 -16.83
N THR A 232 -5.89 3.63 -16.59
CA THR A 232 -5.43 2.26 -16.89
C THR A 232 -5.11 2.07 -18.39
N GLU A 233 -5.87 2.66 -19.29
CA GLU A 233 -5.58 2.60 -20.73
C GLU A 233 -4.29 3.34 -21.07
N VAL A 234 -4.02 4.46 -20.41
CA VAL A 234 -2.72 5.15 -20.53
C VAL A 234 -1.59 4.21 -20.09
N TYR A 235 -1.72 3.52 -18.94
CA TYR A 235 -0.70 2.58 -18.47
C TYR A 235 -0.43 1.46 -19.47
N LEU A 236 -1.50 0.85 -20.02
CA LEU A 236 -1.37 -0.22 -21.01
C LEU A 236 -0.61 0.25 -22.26
N ASN A 237 -0.90 1.45 -22.73
CA ASN A 237 -0.22 2.03 -23.89
C ASN A 237 1.23 2.44 -23.61
N LEU A 238 1.60 2.74 -22.36
CA LEU A 238 2.98 3.02 -21.95
C LEU A 238 3.83 1.75 -21.85
N ILE A 239 3.23 0.62 -21.52
CA ILE A 239 3.91 -0.67 -21.37
C ILE A 239 4.29 -1.25 -22.74
N THR A 240 3.48 -1.08 -23.77
CA THR A 240 3.72 -1.64 -25.11
C THR A 240 5.11 -1.31 -25.67
N PRO A 241 5.57 -0.05 -25.75
CA PRO A 241 6.89 0.28 -26.26
C PRO A 241 8.03 -0.21 -25.34
N VAL A 242 7.81 -0.35 -24.06
CA VAL A 242 8.79 -0.95 -23.12
C VAL A 242 9.02 -2.41 -23.45
N LEU A 243 7.96 -3.18 -23.61
CA LEU A 243 8.04 -4.58 -24.02
C LEU A 243 8.68 -4.75 -25.41
N ALA A 244 8.39 -3.83 -26.34
CA ALA A 244 8.98 -3.85 -27.68
C ALA A 244 10.51 -3.67 -27.67
N ARG A 245 11.06 -2.93 -26.69
CA ARG A 245 12.50 -2.83 -26.46
C ARG A 245 13.09 -4.01 -25.70
N GLY A 246 12.30 -5.04 -25.41
CA GLY A 246 12.72 -6.19 -24.63
C GLY A 246 12.93 -5.86 -23.15
N GLU A 247 12.30 -4.83 -22.64
CA GLU A 247 12.34 -4.39 -21.25
C GLU A 247 11.11 -4.85 -20.49
N GLN A 248 11.16 -4.82 -19.16
CA GLN A 248 10.11 -5.28 -18.27
C GLN A 248 9.38 -4.08 -17.63
N ALA A 249 8.13 -4.27 -17.26
CA ALA A 249 7.32 -3.27 -16.58
C ALA A 249 6.95 -3.71 -15.15
N LEU A 250 7.04 -2.77 -14.19
CA LEU A 250 6.53 -2.92 -12.84
C LEU A 250 5.30 -2.03 -12.66
N VAL A 251 4.19 -2.64 -12.25
CA VAL A 251 2.94 -1.94 -11.92
C VAL A 251 2.63 -2.17 -10.44
N LEU A 252 2.66 -1.11 -9.67
CA LEU A 252 2.26 -1.13 -8.26
C LEU A 252 0.80 -0.73 -8.15
N VAL A 253 0.04 -1.53 -7.42
CA VAL A 253 -1.37 -1.26 -7.09
C VAL A 253 -1.57 -1.41 -5.59
N PRO A 254 -2.53 -0.67 -4.96
CA PRO A 254 -2.90 -0.90 -3.58
C PRO A 254 -3.39 -2.35 -3.35
N GLU A 255 -3.23 -2.88 -2.12
CA GLU A 255 -3.67 -4.26 -1.81
C GLU A 255 -5.13 -4.53 -2.23
N ILE A 256 -6.02 -3.54 -2.04
CA ILE A 256 -7.43 -3.64 -2.40
C ILE A 256 -7.65 -3.46 -3.92
N GLY A 257 -6.72 -2.81 -4.61
CA GLY A 257 -6.76 -2.60 -6.07
C GLY A 257 -6.32 -3.80 -6.89
N LEU A 258 -5.66 -4.78 -6.27
CA LEU A 258 -5.17 -5.99 -6.91
C LEU A 258 -6.31 -7.02 -7.07
N THR A 259 -7.29 -6.67 -7.88
CA THR A 259 -8.44 -7.55 -8.16
C THR A 259 -8.16 -8.46 -9.36
N PRO A 260 -8.83 -9.63 -9.46
CA PRO A 260 -8.76 -10.48 -10.65
C PRO A 260 -9.08 -9.70 -11.93
N GLN A 261 -10.02 -8.75 -11.88
CA GLN A 261 -10.38 -7.90 -13.01
C GLN A 261 -9.22 -7.01 -13.47
N THR A 262 -8.48 -6.41 -12.52
CA THR A 262 -7.30 -5.60 -12.84
C THR A 262 -6.24 -6.48 -13.51
N ILE A 263 -5.91 -7.63 -12.93
CA ILE A 263 -4.92 -8.56 -13.46
C ILE A 263 -5.31 -9.04 -14.87
N ASN A 264 -6.58 -9.43 -15.05
CA ASN A 264 -7.10 -9.93 -16.32
C ASN A 264 -7.03 -8.89 -17.43
N ARG A 265 -7.17 -7.58 -17.15
CA ARG A 265 -6.98 -6.51 -18.16
C ARG A 265 -5.58 -6.55 -18.76
N PHE A 266 -4.55 -6.77 -17.96
CA PHE A 266 -3.17 -6.89 -18.45
C PHE A 266 -2.96 -8.20 -19.20
N ARG A 267 -3.44 -9.33 -18.67
CA ARG A 267 -3.33 -10.65 -19.31
C ARG A 267 -4.06 -10.73 -20.66
N GLN A 268 -5.21 -10.06 -20.77
CA GLN A 268 -5.96 -10.00 -22.03
C GLN A 268 -5.33 -9.04 -23.04
N ARG A 269 -4.63 -8.00 -22.57
CA ARG A 269 -3.99 -7.03 -23.45
C ARG A 269 -2.67 -7.51 -24.02
N PHE A 270 -1.87 -8.23 -23.25
CA PHE A 270 -0.50 -8.58 -23.61
C PHE A 270 -0.28 -10.09 -23.75
N ASN A 271 0.44 -10.46 -24.80
CA ASN A 271 0.87 -11.85 -25.07
C ASN A 271 2.20 -12.19 -24.38
N VAL A 272 2.53 -11.52 -23.26
CA VAL A 272 3.72 -11.81 -22.45
C VAL A 272 3.30 -12.31 -21.06
N PRO A 273 4.16 -13.10 -20.38
CA PRO A 273 3.85 -13.56 -19.03
C PRO A 273 3.70 -12.40 -18.06
N VAL A 274 2.59 -12.41 -17.31
CA VAL A 274 2.24 -11.44 -16.28
C VAL A 274 2.26 -12.11 -14.93
N GLU A 275 3.24 -11.76 -14.09
CA GLU A 275 3.36 -12.26 -12.73
C GLU A 275 2.69 -11.32 -11.73
N VAL A 276 2.18 -11.90 -10.66
CA VAL A 276 1.45 -11.17 -9.63
C VAL A 276 2.12 -11.36 -8.27
N MET A 277 2.35 -10.26 -7.53
CA MET A 277 3.01 -10.28 -6.23
C MET A 277 2.19 -9.58 -5.15
N HIS A 278 1.68 -10.33 -4.17
CA HIS A 278 0.91 -9.80 -3.05
C HIS A 278 1.12 -10.60 -1.75
N SER A 279 0.58 -10.08 -0.65
CA SER A 279 0.74 -10.64 0.70
C SER A 279 0.12 -12.03 0.89
N ALA A 280 -0.92 -12.38 0.11
CA ALA A 280 -1.62 -13.66 0.21
C ALA A 280 -0.94 -14.83 -0.53
N LEU A 281 0.12 -14.58 -1.31
CA LEU A 281 0.91 -15.63 -1.94
C LEU A 281 1.65 -16.46 -0.89
N ASN A 282 1.68 -17.78 -1.09
CA ASN A 282 2.54 -18.65 -0.30
C ASN A 282 4.03 -18.44 -0.65
N ASP A 283 4.93 -19.00 0.19
CA ASP A 283 6.39 -18.82 0.04
C ASP A 283 6.91 -19.28 -1.34
N THR A 284 6.34 -20.33 -1.90
CA THR A 284 6.76 -20.91 -3.22
C THR A 284 6.26 -20.04 -4.37
N GLU A 285 5.00 -19.65 -4.37
CA GLU A 285 4.43 -18.75 -5.38
C GLU A 285 5.18 -17.42 -5.42
N ARG A 286 5.46 -16.84 -4.26
CA ARG A 286 6.21 -15.60 -4.14
C ARG A 286 7.64 -15.75 -4.67
N LEU A 287 8.32 -16.86 -4.37
CA LEU A 287 9.65 -17.16 -4.88
C LEU A 287 9.63 -17.26 -6.40
N ASN A 288 8.67 -18.00 -6.96
CA ASN A 288 8.57 -18.19 -8.41
C ASN A 288 8.33 -16.86 -9.14
N ALA A 289 7.41 -16.03 -8.67
CA ALA A 289 7.16 -14.71 -9.27
C ALA A 289 8.40 -13.80 -9.18
N TRP A 290 9.11 -13.82 -8.05
CA TRP A 290 10.34 -13.07 -7.83
C TRP A 290 11.46 -13.53 -8.80
N LEU A 291 11.63 -14.83 -8.96
CA LEU A 291 12.60 -15.42 -9.89
C LEU A 291 12.21 -15.19 -11.36
N ALA A 292 10.92 -15.30 -11.70
CA ALA A 292 10.43 -15.04 -13.05
C ALA A 292 10.73 -13.59 -13.51
N ALA A 293 10.68 -12.63 -12.60
CA ALA A 293 11.08 -11.26 -12.87
C ALA A 293 12.61 -11.14 -13.05
N ARG A 294 13.40 -11.72 -12.11
CA ARG A 294 14.86 -11.70 -12.16
C ARG A 294 15.42 -12.33 -13.43
N ASP A 295 14.86 -13.47 -13.80
CA ASP A 295 15.37 -14.29 -14.91
C ASP A 295 14.69 -13.94 -16.26
N LYS A 296 13.98 -12.80 -16.33
CA LYS A 296 13.28 -12.28 -17.52
C LYS A 296 12.28 -13.27 -18.15
N VAL A 297 11.68 -14.12 -17.34
CA VAL A 297 10.55 -14.97 -17.74
C VAL A 297 9.27 -14.14 -17.79
N ALA A 298 9.06 -13.23 -16.83
CA ALA A 298 7.95 -12.31 -16.80
C ALA A 298 8.26 -10.99 -17.54
N GLY A 299 7.36 -10.55 -18.41
CA GLY A 299 7.44 -9.22 -19.06
C GLY A 299 6.83 -8.12 -18.19
N ILE A 300 5.79 -8.46 -17.42
CA ILE A 300 5.08 -7.54 -16.56
C ILE A 300 4.97 -8.15 -15.15
N VAL A 301 5.27 -7.35 -14.14
CA VAL A 301 4.99 -7.69 -12.74
C VAL A 301 3.97 -6.71 -12.19
N ILE A 302 2.85 -7.21 -11.72
CA ILE A 302 1.82 -6.42 -11.01
C ILE A 302 1.88 -6.81 -9.55
N GLY A 303 1.94 -5.83 -8.66
CA GLY A 303 1.97 -6.19 -7.25
C GLY A 303 1.70 -5.05 -6.30
N THR A 304 1.66 -5.42 -5.03
CA THR A 304 1.52 -4.45 -3.95
C THR A 304 2.89 -3.89 -3.55
N ARG A 305 2.95 -3.13 -2.49
CA ARG A 305 4.16 -2.48 -1.97
C ARG A 305 5.44 -3.35 -2.05
N SER A 306 5.35 -4.63 -1.67
CA SER A 306 6.52 -5.53 -1.65
C SER A 306 7.09 -5.87 -3.03
N ALA A 307 6.30 -5.76 -4.09
CA ALA A 307 6.75 -6.00 -5.46
C ALA A 307 7.83 -5.00 -5.91
N LEU A 308 7.89 -3.84 -5.26
CA LEU A 308 8.89 -2.82 -5.53
C LEU A 308 10.33 -3.30 -5.32
N LEU A 309 10.57 -4.25 -4.41
CA LEU A 309 11.91 -4.77 -4.10
C LEU A 309 12.25 -6.05 -4.89
N THR A 310 11.47 -6.38 -5.92
CA THR A 310 11.73 -7.51 -6.81
C THR A 310 12.86 -7.16 -7.78
N PRO A 311 13.85 -8.04 -8.02
CA PRO A 311 14.86 -7.84 -9.05
C PRO A 311 14.23 -8.00 -10.44
N PHE A 312 14.69 -7.18 -11.37
CA PHE A 312 14.36 -7.30 -12.79
C PHE A 312 15.65 -7.45 -13.59
N ALA A 313 15.60 -8.24 -14.65
CA ALA A 313 16.73 -8.33 -15.58
C ALA A 313 16.94 -7.02 -16.34
N LYS A 314 15.86 -6.37 -16.77
CA LYS A 314 15.88 -5.07 -17.45
C LYS A 314 14.57 -4.34 -17.25
N LEU A 315 14.47 -3.54 -16.19
CA LEU A 315 13.30 -2.71 -15.92
C LEU A 315 13.29 -1.50 -16.85
N GLY A 316 12.13 -1.20 -17.48
CA GLY A 316 11.97 -0.09 -18.43
C GLY A 316 10.97 0.98 -18.00
N ILE A 317 10.04 0.65 -17.09
CA ILE A 317 9.06 1.61 -16.55
C ILE A 317 8.56 1.15 -15.18
N ILE A 318 8.25 2.11 -14.32
CA ILE A 318 7.50 1.87 -13.07
C ILE A 318 6.20 2.67 -13.15
N ILE A 319 5.08 2.02 -12.84
CA ILE A 319 3.76 2.64 -12.73
C ILE A 319 3.27 2.42 -11.30
N VAL A 320 2.83 3.48 -10.64
CA VAL A 320 2.24 3.43 -9.29
C VAL A 320 0.81 3.94 -9.41
N ASP A 321 -0.15 3.02 -9.40
CA ASP A 321 -1.56 3.39 -9.46
C ASP A 321 -2.08 3.75 -8.06
N GLU A 322 -3.02 4.73 -8.00
CA GLU A 322 -3.55 5.28 -6.74
C GLU A 322 -2.41 5.62 -5.75
N GLU A 323 -1.43 6.43 -6.20
CA GLU A 323 -0.17 6.72 -5.49
C GLU A 323 -0.36 7.31 -4.08
N HIS A 324 -1.53 7.91 -3.83
CA HIS A 324 -1.95 8.48 -2.56
C HIS A 324 -2.30 7.42 -1.50
N ASP A 325 -2.43 6.14 -1.89
CA ASP A 325 -2.93 5.11 -1.00
C ASP A 325 -2.00 4.87 0.21
N SER A 326 -2.57 4.92 1.41
CA SER A 326 -1.85 4.73 2.66
C SER A 326 -1.21 3.34 2.81
N SER A 327 -1.65 2.33 2.04
CA SER A 327 -1.07 0.98 2.06
C SER A 327 0.35 0.94 1.48
N TYR A 328 0.76 1.95 0.73
CA TYR A 328 2.13 2.08 0.26
C TYR A 328 3.14 2.41 1.36
N LYS A 329 2.71 2.91 2.52
CA LYS A 329 3.56 3.07 3.70
C LYS A 329 3.57 1.79 4.53
N GLN A 330 4.75 1.21 4.75
CA GLN A 330 4.93 0.10 5.68
C GLN A 330 4.88 0.61 7.12
N GLN A 331 4.06 -0.05 7.96
CA GLN A 331 3.83 0.40 9.34
C GLN A 331 4.75 -0.25 10.37
N ASP A 332 5.52 -1.26 9.97
CA ASP A 332 6.44 -2.02 10.81
C ASP A 332 7.79 -2.23 10.11
N SER A 333 8.75 -2.77 10.81
CA SER A 333 10.09 -3.09 10.30
C SER A 333 10.73 -1.89 9.58
N LEU A 334 11.07 -1.98 8.31
CA LEU A 334 11.73 -0.95 7.51
C LEU A 334 10.94 0.37 7.35
N ARG A 335 9.65 0.42 7.60
CA ARG A 335 8.76 1.60 7.53
C ARG A 335 8.92 2.48 6.28
N TYR A 336 9.30 1.89 5.15
CA TYR A 336 9.45 2.63 3.89
C TYR A 336 8.12 3.01 3.25
N HIS A 337 8.14 4.06 2.45
CA HIS A 337 7.01 4.43 1.59
C HIS A 337 7.29 3.99 0.16
N ALA A 338 6.48 3.08 -0.37
CA ALA A 338 6.75 2.47 -1.68
C ALA A 338 6.75 3.49 -2.82
N ARG A 339 5.89 4.52 -2.79
CA ARG A 339 5.90 5.61 -3.78
C ARG A 339 7.29 6.27 -3.84
N ASP A 340 7.83 6.66 -2.69
CA ASP A 340 9.08 7.43 -2.63
C ASP A 340 10.28 6.54 -2.99
N VAL A 341 10.27 5.28 -2.55
CA VAL A 341 11.27 4.28 -2.95
C VAL A 341 11.17 3.95 -4.45
N ALA A 342 9.94 3.95 -5.03
CA ALA A 342 9.74 3.75 -6.46
C ALA A 342 10.36 4.88 -7.29
N VAL A 343 10.20 6.13 -6.85
CA VAL A 343 10.84 7.29 -7.50
C VAL A 343 12.37 7.17 -7.45
N MET A 344 12.93 6.79 -6.28
CA MET A 344 14.37 6.58 -6.15
C MET A 344 14.85 5.40 -7.00
N ARG A 345 14.08 4.31 -7.06
CA ARG A 345 14.38 3.18 -7.93
C ARG A 345 14.41 3.58 -9.39
N ALA A 346 13.40 4.31 -9.86
CA ALA A 346 13.36 4.80 -11.24
C ALA A 346 14.54 5.71 -11.56
N HIS A 347 14.96 6.55 -10.60
CA HIS A 347 16.14 7.39 -10.73
C HIS A 347 17.42 6.56 -10.88
N LEU A 348 17.64 5.57 -10.02
CA LEU A 348 18.82 4.67 -10.08
C LEU A 348 18.82 3.80 -11.35
N GLU A 349 17.65 3.33 -11.78
CA GLU A 349 17.47 2.57 -13.02
C GLU A 349 17.58 3.47 -14.27
N ASN A 350 17.47 4.80 -14.12
CA ASN A 350 17.42 5.80 -15.19
C ASN A 350 16.26 5.56 -16.18
N ILE A 351 15.05 5.38 -15.63
CA ILE A 351 13.82 5.06 -16.37
C ILE A 351 12.67 5.98 -15.96
N PRO A 352 11.62 6.13 -16.78
CA PRO A 352 10.43 6.88 -16.41
C PRO A 352 9.61 6.17 -15.31
N ILE A 353 8.97 7.00 -14.47
CA ILE A 353 7.98 6.56 -13.49
C ILE A 353 6.71 7.39 -13.62
N VAL A 354 5.56 6.72 -13.57
CA VAL A 354 4.23 7.35 -13.59
C VAL A 354 3.52 7.11 -12.27
N LEU A 355 3.17 8.19 -11.59
CA LEU A 355 2.38 8.21 -10.37
C LEU A 355 0.94 8.58 -10.75
N GLY A 356 0.02 7.63 -10.74
CA GLY A 356 -1.35 7.86 -11.16
C GLY A 356 -2.31 8.00 -9.98
N SER A 357 -3.17 9.01 -10.02
CA SER A 357 -4.21 9.22 -9.01
C SER A 357 -5.34 10.11 -9.53
N ALA A 358 -6.54 9.90 -8.98
CA ALA A 358 -7.63 10.89 -9.10
C ALA A 358 -7.56 11.95 -8.00
N THR A 359 -6.84 11.65 -6.94
CA THR A 359 -6.72 12.44 -5.73
C THR A 359 -5.27 12.38 -5.24
N PRO A 360 -4.33 13.00 -5.97
CA PRO A 360 -2.92 12.91 -5.65
C PRO A 360 -2.62 13.34 -4.22
N ALA A 361 -1.66 12.66 -3.57
CA ALA A 361 -1.16 13.08 -2.27
C ALA A 361 -0.61 14.51 -2.36
N LEU A 362 -0.82 15.32 -1.33
CA LEU A 362 -0.42 16.73 -1.35
C LEU A 362 1.08 16.90 -1.56
N GLU A 363 1.91 15.96 -1.07
CA GLU A 363 3.35 15.97 -1.34
C GLU A 363 3.68 15.74 -2.81
N THR A 364 2.95 14.82 -3.47
CA THR A 364 3.13 14.53 -4.90
C THR A 364 2.67 15.72 -5.75
N LEU A 365 1.50 16.29 -5.44
CA LEU A 365 0.98 17.46 -6.12
C LEU A 365 1.91 18.67 -5.95
N HIS A 366 2.43 18.91 -4.73
CA HIS A 366 3.41 19.97 -4.49
C HIS A 366 4.67 19.79 -5.34
N ASN A 367 5.19 18.58 -5.47
CA ASN A 367 6.34 18.29 -6.33
C ASN A 367 6.02 18.55 -7.82
N ALA A 368 4.80 18.26 -8.28
CA ALA A 368 4.36 18.57 -9.64
C ALA A 368 4.21 20.08 -9.86
N LEU A 369 3.56 20.79 -8.95
CA LEU A 369 3.39 22.24 -9.01
C LEU A 369 4.72 23.01 -8.94
N SER A 370 5.69 22.48 -8.19
CA SER A 370 7.05 23.07 -8.11
C SER A 370 7.97 22.70 -9.28
N GLY A 371 7.48 21.96 -10.28
CA GLY A 371 8.24 21.57 -11.47
C GLY A 371 9.24 20.42 -11.25
N LYS A 372 9.24 19.77 -10.06
CA LYS A 372 10.07 18.59 -9.83
C LYS A 372 9.54 17.34 -10.54
N TYR A 373 8.21 17.25 -10.70
CA TYR A 373 7.53 16.21 -11.46
C TYR A 373 6.81 16.82 -12.64
N HIS A 374 6.71 16.10 -13.74
CA HIS A 374 5.86 16.49 -14.87
C HIS A 374 4.40 16.28 -14.50
N HIS A 375 3.57 17.30 -14.66
CA HIS A 375 2.15 17.23 -14.34
C HIS A 375 1.32 16.95 -15.60
N LEU A 376 0.69 15.80 -15.66
CA LEU A 376 -0.19 15.38 -16.75
C LEU A 376 -1.62 15.26 -16.21
N GLN A 377 -2.58 15.88 -16.86
CA GLN A 377 -3.96 15.94 -16.41
C GLN A 377 -4.91 15.25 -17.38
N LEU A 378 -5.85 14.47 -16.85
CA LEU A 378 -6.95 13.84 -17.57
C LEU A 378 -8.26 14.34 -16.95
N THR A 379 -8.81 15.40 -17.49
CA THR A 379 -9.99 16.10 -16.95
C THR A 379 -11.30 15.49 -17.45
N GLN A 380 -11.26 14.77 -18.57
CA GLN A 380 -12.44 14.19 -19.20
C GLN A 380 -12.70 12.78 -18.69
N ARG A 381 -13.96 12.49 -18.34
CA ARG A 381 -14.38 11.10 -18.05
C ARG A 381 -14.53 10.32 -19.35
N ALA A 382 -14.09 9.07 -19.34
CA ALA A 382 -14.41 8.15 -20.43
C ALA A 382 -15.86 7.66 -20.26
N GLY A 383 -16.76 8.02 -21.18
CA GLY A 383 -18.18 7.62 -21.19
C GLY A 383 -19.15 8.70 -20.72
N ASN A 384 -20.47 8.41 -20.81
CA ASN A 384 -21.56 9.36 -20.57
C ASN A 384 -22.06 9.36 -19.10
N ALA A 385 -21.15 9.25 -18.11
CA ALA A 385 -21.55 9.26 -16.71
C ALA A 385 -22.10 10.65 -16.31
N LEU A 386 -23.30 10.69 -15.76
CA LEU A 386 -23.93 11.91 -15.25
C LEU A 386 -23.18 12.44 -14.03
N PRO A 387 -23.12 13.76 -13.82
CA PRO A 387 -22.52 14.36 -12.62
C PRO A 387 -23.34 13.96 -11.38
N THR A 388 -22.65 13.72 -10.27
CA THR A 388 -23.28 13.48 -8.97
C THR A 388 -23.72 14.78 -8.34
N ARG A 389 -24.86 14.74 -7.62
CA ARG A 389 -25.29 15.85 -6.77
C ARG A 389 -24.67 15.67 -5.39
N ASN A 390 -23.84 16.63 -4.98
CA ASN A 390 -23.13 16.57 -3.69
C ASN A 390 -23.68 17.65 -2.76
N HIS A 391 -24.03 17.32 -1.52
CA HIS A 391 -24.45 18.30 -0.53
C HIS A 391 -24.13 17.87 0.91
N ALA A 392 -24.08 18.84 1.81
CA ALA A 392 -23.91 18.61 3.25
C ALA A 392 -25.27 18.75 3.95
N LEU A 393 -25.52 17.89 4.93
CA LEU A 393 -26.62 18.00 5.89
C LEU A 393 -26.07 18.54 7.19
N ASP A 394 -26.60 19.69 7.64
CA ASP A 394 -26.34 20.23 8.98
C ASP A 394 -27.05 19.38 10.03
N VAL A 395 -26.29 18.84 10.96
CA VAL A 395 -26.79 17.97 12.02
C VAL A 395 -26.81 18.67 13.41
N LYS A 396 -26.51 19.97 13.47
CA LYS A 396 -26.55 20.74 14.72
C LYS A 396 -27.91 20.63 15.36
N GLY A 397 -27.98 20.22 16.63
CA GLY A 397 -29.20 20.11 17.40
C GLY A 397 -30.23 19.09 16.89
N LEU A 398 -29.92 18.31 15.86
CA LEU A 398 -30.81 17.27 15.36
C LEU A 398 -30.65 15.99 16.17
N TYR A 399 -31.76 15.33 16.48
CA TYR A 399 -31.70 13.99 17.05
C TYR A 399 -31.09 13.03 16.03
N LEU A 400 -30.03 12.32 16.44
CA LEU A 400 -29.37 11.32 15.63
C LEU A 400 -29.69 9.89 16.10
N GLU A 401 -30.32 9.13 15.26
CA GLU A 401 -30.66 7.73 15.53
C GLU A 401 -29.50 6.82 15.12
N SER A 402 -28.66 6.43 16.09
CA SER A 402 -27.38 5.73 15.86
C SER A 402 -26.48 6.40 14.80
N GLY A 403 -26.42 7.74 14.83
CA GLY A 403 -25.62 8.54 13.92
C GLY A 403 -26.31 8.89 12.60
N LEU A 404 -27.58 8.54 12.40
CA LEU A 404 -28.38 8.91 11.24
C LEU A 404 -29.35 10.03 11.59
N SER A 405 -29.33 11.12 10.85
CA SER A 405 -30.30 12.20 10.96
C SER A 405 -31.61 11.87 10.23
N ALA A 406 -32.72 12.42 10.70
CA ALA A 406 -34.02 12.24 10.07
C ALA A 406 -34.03 12.63 8.56
N PRO A 407 -33.39 13.74 8.12
CA PRO A 407 -33.28 14.06 6.71
C PRO A 407 -32.54 12.97 5.92
N LEU A 408 -31.45 12.40 6.46
CA LEU A 408 -30.72 11.31 5.76
C LEU A 408 -31.57 10.03 5.67
N ILE A 409 -32.29 9.68 6.74
CA ILE A 409 -33.23 8.53 6.74
C ILE A 409 -34.30 8.71 5.65
N ALA A 410 -34.84 9.93 5.48
CA ALA A 410 -35.80 10.25 4.44
C ALA A 410 -35.20 10.06 3.02
N GLU A 411 -33.97 10.54 2.79
CA GLU A 411 -33.26 10.34 1.54
C GLU A 411 -32.99 8.87 1.25
N MET A 412 -32.56 8.09 2.25
CA MET A 412 -32.37 6.64 2.11
C MET A 412 -33.68 5.96 1.68
N ARG A 413 -34.82 6.29 2.32
CA ARG A 413 -36.13 5.74 1.95
C ARG A 413 -36.50 6.07 0.51
N ARG A 414 -36.25 7.31 0.07
CA ARG A 414 -36.52 7.75 -1.31
C ARG A 414 -35.76 6.89 -2.33
N HIS A 415 -34.45 6.65 -2.11
CA HIS A 415 -33.64 5.83 -3.01
C HIS A 415 -34.04 4.35 -2.96
N LEU A 416 -34.26 3.78 -1.78
CA LEU A 416 -34.64 2.39 -1.60
C LEU A 416 -36.01 2.08 -2.22
N SER A 417 -37.00 2.99 -2.03
CA SER A 417 -38.35 2.85 -2.63
C SER A 417 -38.32 2.90 -4.16
N ALA A 418 -37.31 3.58 -4.74
CA ALA A 418 -37.10 3.61 -6.18
C ALA A 418 -36.35 2.35 -6.71
N GLY A 419 -36.13 1.32 -5.87
CA GLY A 419 -35.45 0.09 -6.23
C GLY A 419 -33.94 0.24 -6.38
N ASN A 420 -33.34 1.25 -5.79
CA ASN A 420 -31.90 1.49 -5.84
C ASN A 420 -31.20 1.02 -4.55
N GLN A 421 -29.88 0.95 -4.61
CA GLN A 421 -29.03 0.65 -3.46
C GLN A 421 -28.51 1.94 -2.81
N VAL A 422 -28.30 1.87 -1.49
CA VAL A 422 -27.76 2.95 -0.66
C VAL A 422 -26.46 2.47 -0.01
N MET A 423 -25.46 3.34 0.04
CA MET A 423 -24.15 3.04 0.61
C MET A 423 -23.82 4.02 1.73
N LEU A 424 -23.54 3.49 2.92
CA LEU A 424 -23.18 4.27 4.11
C LEU A 424 -21.70 4.07 4.42
N PHE A 425 -20.96 5.16 4.48
CA PHE A 425 -19.56 5.16 4.85
C PHE A 425 -19.33 5.70 6.27
N LEU A 426 -18.62 4.93 7.06
CA LEU A 426 -18.10 5.32 8.36
C LEU A 426 -16.59 5.54 8.27
N ASN A 427 -16.15 6.73 8.64
CA ASN A 427 -14.74 7.06 8.65
C ASN A 427 -14.08 6.66 9.98
N ARG A 428 -13.81 5.35 10.13
CA ARG A 428 -13.47 4.71 11.42
C ARG A 428 -11.98 4.55 11.72
N ARG A 429 -11.05 5.03 10.88
CA ARG A 429 -9.62 4.76 11.10
C ARG A 429 -8.90 5.92 11.79
N GLY A 430 -8.45 5.66 13.03
CA GLY A 430 -7.33 6.37 13.65
C GLY A 430 -7.64 7.76 14.21
N PHE A 431 -8.89 8.19 14.23
CA PHE A 431 -9.22 9.51 14.79
C PHE A 431 -9.45 9.40 16.29
N SER A 432 -8.61 10.10 17.02
CA SER A 432 -8.86 10.37 18.43
C SER A 432 -10.00 11.37 18.50
N PRO A 433 -11.13 11.04 19.12
CA PRO A 433 -12.33 11.86 19.08
C PRO A 433 -12.09 13.20 19.77
N ALA A 434 -12.27 14.30 19.04
CA ALA A 434 -12.36 15.62 19.64
C ALA A 434 -13.66 15.73 20.45
N LEU A 435 -13.66 16.48 21.52
CA LEU A 435 -14.87 16.80 22.28
C LEU A 435 -15.59 17.96 21.58
N MET A 436 -16.83 17.75 21.18
CA MET A 436 -17.62 18.70 20.41
C MET A 436 -19.00 18.92 21.06
N CYS A 437 -19.54 20.09 20.90
CA CYS A 437 -20.93 20.39 21.29
C CYS A 437 -21.89 20.01 20.15
N HIS A 438 -22.85 19.15 20.42
CA HIS A 438 -23.85 18.75 19.44
C HIS A 438 -24.80 19.88 19.02
N GLU A 439 -25.11 20.80 19.97
CA GLU A 439 -26.06 21.90 19.75
C GLU A 439 -25.51 23.02 18.85
N CYS A 440 -24.26 23.43 19.07
CA CYS A 440 -23.70 24.59 18.37
C CYS A 440 -22.48 24.27 17.52
N GLY A 441 -21.96 23.02 17.56
CA GLY A 441 -20.77 22.62 16.83
C GLY A 441 -19.43 23.07 17.47
N TRP A 442 -19.45 23.76 18.64
CA TRP A 442 -18.22 24.18 19.30
C TRP A 442 -17.29 22.99 19.58
N ILE A 443 -15.99 23.17 19.35
CA ILE A 443 -14.97 22.13 19.54
C ILE A 443 -13.96 22.59 20.60
N ALA A 444 -13.45 21.63 21.40
CA ALA A 444 -12.50 21.89 22.44
C ALA A 444 -11.10 22.12 21.87
N GLU A 445 -10.72 23.38 21.67
CA GLU A 445 -9.40 23.81 21.20
C GLU A 445 -8.35 23.74 22.32
N CYS A 446 -7.10 23.45 21.95
CA CYS A 446 -5.98 23.46 22.87
C CYS A 446 -5.63 24.89 23.31
N GLN A 447 -5.37 25.08 24.60
CA GLN A 447 -5.03 26.40 25.15
C GLN A 447 -3.58 26.81 24.91
N ARG A 448 -2.72 25.91 24.39
CA ARG A 448 -1.29 26.12 24.21
C ARG A 448 -0.81 26.07 22.75
N CYS A 449 -1.66 25.56 21.84
CA CYS A 449 -1.34 25.49 20.42
C CYS A 449 -2.65 25.39 19.61
N ASP A 450 -2.55 25.51 18.29
CA ASP A 450 -3.69 25.55 17.35
C ASP A 450 -4.28 24.17 17.04
N ALA A 451 -4.04 23.16 17.89
CA ALA A 451 -4.61 21.82 17.75
C ALA A 451 -5.85 21.65 18.63
N TYR A 452 -6.59 20.58 18.44
CA TYR A 452 -7.77 20.23 19.23
C TYR A 452 -7.44 19.24 20.35
N TYR A 453 -8.20 19.29 21.45
CA TYR A 453 -8.12 18.30 22.52
C TYR A 453 -8.80 17.00 22.09
N THR A 454 -8.12 15.89 22.34
CA THR A 454 -8.66 14.55 22.25
C THR A 454 -9.22 14.11 23.60
N TYR A 455 -10.42 13.55 23.62
CA TYR A 455 -11.03 12.95 24.80
C TYR A 455 -10.52 11.52 25.02
N HIS A 456 -9.98 11.26 26.21
CA HIS A 456 -9.54 9.94 26.66
C HIS A 456 -10.52 9.37 27.68
N GLN A 457 -11.39 8.45 27.24
CA GLN A 457 -12.45 7.88 28.05
C GLN A 457 -11.93 7.16 29.31
N HIS A 458 -10.83 6.41 29.21
CA HIS A 458 -10.28 5.64 30.34
C HIS A 458 -9.71 6.52 31.46
N SER A 459 -9.08 7.63 31.14
CA SER A 459 -8.51 8.58 32.11
C SER A 459 -9.46 9.72 32.42
N ASN A 460 -10.60 9.81 31.73
CA ASN A 460 -11.57 10.91 31.81
C ASN A 460 -10.92 12.29 31.73
N GLU A 461 -10.02 12.46 30.76
CA GLU A 461 -9.26 13.69 30.54
C GLU A 461 -9.24 14.08 29.06
N MET A 462 -9.03 15.35 28.82
CA MET A 462 -8.74 15.89 27.49
C MET A 462 -7.25 16.11 27.36
N ARG A 463 -6.63 15.60 26.26
CA ARG A 463 -5.21 15.71 25.99
C ARG A 463 -4.95 16.22 24.57
N CYS A 464 -4.05 17.17 24.44
CA CYS A 464 -3.52 17.58 23.16
C CYS A 464 -2.36 16.68 22.75
N HIS A 465 -2.49 15.95 21.65
CA HIS A 465 -1.41 15.08 21.14
C HIS A 465 -0.28 15.83 20.42
N HIS A 466 -0.46 17.13 20.15
CA HIS A 466 0.56 17.97 19.56
C HIS A 466 1.53 18.52 20.63
N CYS A 467 1.02 19.20 21.65
CA CYS A 467 1.88 19.86 22.66
C CYS A 467 1.90 19.15 24.02
N GLY A 468 1.13 18.08 24.22
CA GLY A 468 1.06 17.32 25.48
C GLY A 468 0.22 17.99 26.58
N SER A 469 -0.43 19.13 26.30
CA SER A 469 -1.32 19.80 27.28
C SER A 469 -2.46 18.89 27.70
N GLN A 470 -2.76 18.87 29.01
CA GLN A 470 -3.85 18.06 29.59
C GLN A 470 -4.79 18.96 30.40
N ARG A 471 -6.07 18.57 30.43
CA ARG A 471 -7.09 19.22 31.25
C ARG A 471 -8.23 18.25 31.59
N PRO A 472 -8.98 18.51 32.64
CA PRO A 472 -10.23 17.81 32.96
C PRO A 472 -11.24 17.94 31.81
N VAL A 473 -12.13 16.95 31.68
CA VAL A 473 -13.23 17.01 30.72
C VAL A 473 -14.19 18.16 31.09
N LEU A 474 -14.64 18.87 30.07
CA LEU A 474 -15.67 19.90 30.24
C LEU A 474 -17.03 19.23 30.37
N HIS A 475 -17.86 19.76 31.29
CA HIS A 475 -19.22 19.31 31.47
C HIS A 475 -20.25 20.20 30.75
N GLN A 476 -19.81 21.36 30.30
CA GLN A 476 -20.63 22.33 29.57
C GLN A 476 -19.86 22.93 28.40
N CYS A 477 -20.59 23.21 27.35
CA CYS A 477 -20.06 23.88 26.17
C CYS A 477 -19.68 25.33 26.51
N LYS A 478 -18.48 25.75 26.10
CA LYS A 478 -18.05 27.15 26.29
C LYS A 478 -18.71 28.12 25.31
N GLY A 479 -19.29 27.64 24.21
CA GLY A 479 -19.96 28.46 23.22
C GLY A 479 -21.42 28.76 23.58
N CYS A 480 -22.21 27.75 23.96
CA CYS A 480 -23.66 27.90 24.20
C CYS A 480 -24.14 27.43 25.57
N GLY A 481 -23.28 26.93 26.46
CA GLY A 481 -23.63 26.43 27.77
C GLY A 481 -24.31 25.06 27.79
N SER A 482 -24.56 24.41 26.67
CA SER A 482 -25.18 23.10 26.58
C SER A 482 -24.33 22.01 27.25
N THR A 483 -24.98 21.03 27.84
CA THR A 483 -24.35 19.82 28.38
C THR A 483 -24.24 18.70 27.34
N GLN A 484 -24.75 18.91 26.13
CA GLN A 484 -24.68 17.93 25.01
C GLN A 484 -23.32 17.93 24.35
N LEU A 485 -22.31 17.58 25.15
CA LEU A 485 -20.96 17.35 24.65
C LEU A 485 -20.82 15.91 24.20
N VAL A 486 -20.49 15.71 22.94
CA VAL A 486 -20.38 14.39 22.29
C VAL A 486 -18.95 14.13 21.84
N THR A 487 -18.57 12.86 21.90
CA THR A 487 -17.39 12.37 21.20
C THR A 487 -17.85 11.77 19.88
N VAL A 488 -17.26 12.22 18.80
CA VAL A 488 -17.67 11.81 17.45
C VAL A 488 -17.30 10.34 17.23
N GLY A 489 -18.25 9.52 16.76
CA GLY A 489 -18.03 8.14 16.32
C GLY A 489 -19.16 7.17 16.62
N VAL A 490 -19.76 6.60 15.58
CA VAL A 490 -20.75 5.51 15.68
C VAL A 490 -20.08 4.17 15.32
N GLY A 491 -20.41 3.11 16.06
CA GLY A 491 -19.94 1.76 15.76
C GLY A 491 -20.67 1.16 14.54
N THR A 492 -19.93 0.49 13.63
CA THR A 492 -20.56 -0.19 12.47
C THR A 492 -21.60 -1.24 12.88
N GLU A 493 -21.41 -1.90 14.02
CA GLU A 493 -22.33 -2.91 14.55
C GLU A 493 -23.63 -2.29 15.07
N GLN A 494 -23.51 -1.15 15.78
CA GLN A 494 -24.69 -0.40 16.25
C GLN A 494 -25.50 0.14 15.08
N LEU A 495 -24.82 0.68 14.06
CA LEU A 495 -25.46 1.17 12.84
C LEU A 495 -26.17 0.03 12.10
N GLU A 496 -25.55 -1.13 11.95
CA GLU A 496 -26.16 -2.30 11.30
C GLU A 496 -27.44 -2.77 12.04
N ALA A 497 -27.37 -2.89 13.36
CA ALA A 497 -28.53 -3.26 14.18
C ALA A 497 -29.68 -2.24 14.05
N GLN A 498 -29.35 -0.94 14.04
CA GLN A 498 -30.35 0.11 13.89
C GLN A 498 -31.00 0.10 12.50
N LEU A 499 -30.24 -0.14 11.45
CA LEU A 499 -30.77 -0.22 10.08
C LEU A 499 -31.78 -1.34 9.91
N HIS A 500 -31.58 -2.47 10.58
CA HIS A 500 -32.59 -3.55 10.62
C HIS A 500 -33.91 -3.12 11.25
N THR A 501 -33.86 -2.20 12.22
CA THR A 501 -35.06 -1.65 12.86
C THR A 501 -35.73 -0.60 11.99
N LEU A 502 -34.95 0.30 11.37
CA LEU A 502 -35.46 1.41 10.55
C LEU A 502 -35.97 0.97 9.18
N PHE A 503 -35.38 -0.09 8.63
CA PHE A 503 -35.63 -0.59 7.27
C PHE A 503 -35.79 -2.11 7.26
N PRO A 504 -36.78 -2.68 7.95
CA PRO A 504 -36.93 -4.15 8.08
C PRO A 504 -37.21 -4.85 6.75
N GLU A 505 -37.71 -4.14 5.75
CA GLU A 505 -37.99 -4.63 4.40
C GLU A 505 -36.74 -4.71 3.48
N TYR A 506 -35.62 -4.08 3.87
CA TYR A 506 -34.39 -4.04 3.07
C TYR A 506 -33.24 -4.76 3.77
N ARG A 507 -32.53 -5.58 3.01
CA ARG A 507 -31.38 -6.32 3.54
C ARG A 507 -30.14 -5.44 3.55
N SER A 508 -29.44 -5.40 4.69
CA SER A 508 -28.14 -4.74 4.83
C SER A 508 -26.98 -5.71 4.82
N VAL A 509 -25.80 -5.25 4.39
CA VAL A 509 -24.55 -5.99 4.47
C VAL A 509 -23.43 -5.06 4.95
N ARG A 510 -22.64 -5.56 5.89
CA ARG A 510 -21.45 -4.88 6.40
C ARG A 510 -20.19 -5.44 5.75
N ILE A 511 -19.37 -4.54 5.18
CA ILE A 511 -18.05 -4.87 4.61
C ILE A 511 -16.99 -4.05 5.31
N ASP A 512 -16.35 -4.68 6.28
CA ASP A 512 -15.20 -4.15 6.99
C ASP A 512 -14.12 -5.23 7.14
N ARG A 513 -12.98 -4.87 7.76
CA ARG A 513 -11.85 -5.79 7.93
C ARG A 513 -12.20 -7.03 8.78
N ASP A 514 -13.15 -6.88 9.69
CA ASP A 514 -13.52 -7.95 10.61
C ASP A 514 -14.50 -8.93 9.95
N SER A 515 -15.47 -8.42 9.19
CA SER A 515 -16.45 -9.23 8.44
C SER A 515 -15.82 -10.01 7.27
N THR A 516 -14.66 -9.56 6.75
CA THR A 516 -14.01 -10.12 5.56
C THR A 516 -12.75 -10.94 5.82
N ARG A 517 -12.49 -11.34 7.07
CA ARG A 517 -11.28 -12.10 7.44
C ARG A 517 -11.15 -13.48 6.80
N ARG A 518 -12.25 -14.14 6.47
CA ARG A 518 -12.24 -15.47 5.85
C ARG A 518 -11.95 -15.36 4.36
N LYS A 519 -11.07 -16.22 3.84
CA LYS A 519 -10.75 -16.29 2.41
C LYS A 519 -12.02 -16.51 1.59
N GLY A 520 -12.26 -15.67 0.58
CA GLY A 520 -13.44 -15.73 -0.29
C GLY A 520 -14.71 -15.03 0.22
N SER A 521 -14.77 -14.59 1.50
CA SER A 521 -15.97 -13.93 2.05
C SER A 521 -16.25 -12.58 1.39
N LEU A 522 -15.21 -11.81 1.06
CA LEU A 522 -15.35 -10.54 0.35
C LEU A 522 -15.91 -10.75 -1.06
N GLU A 523 -15.37 -11.69 -1.82
CA GLU A 523 -15.81 -11.97 -3.19
C GLU A 523 -17.26 -12.45 -3.25
N SER A 524 -17.64 -13.31 -2.29
CA SER A 524 -19.02 -13.78 -2.16
C SER A 524 -19.98 -12.62 -1.83
N ALA A 525 -19.62 -11.75 -0.89
CA ALA A 525 -20.42 -10.57 -0.53
C ALA A 525 -20.57 -9.61 -1.73
N LEU A 526 -19.49 -9.33 -2.45
CA LEU A 526 -19.52 -8.47 -3.64
C LEU A 526 -20.38 -9.04 -4.76
N THR A 527 -20.37 -10.35 -4.94
CA THR A 527 -21.22 -11.04 -5.93
C THR A 527 -22.69 -10.94 -5.55
N ALA A 528 -23.03 -11.15 -4.28
CA ALA A 528 -24.39 -11.02 -3.76
C ALA A 528 -24.93 -9.57 -3.89
N ILE A 529 -24.09 -8.57 -3.61
CA ILE A 529 -24.44 -7.15 -3.81
C ILE A 529 -24.77 -6.86 -5.27
N ARG A 530 -23.93 -7.32 -6.20
CA ARG A 530 -24.17 -7.11 -7.66
C ARG A 530 -25.44 -7.81 -8.16
N LYS A 531 -25.86 -8.88 -7.52
CA LYS A 531 -27.12 -9.57 -7.79
C LYS A 531 -28.34 -8.88 -7.17
N GLY A 532 -28.13 -7.78 -6.41
CA GLY A 532 -29.21 -7.06 -5.72
C GLY A 532 -29.76 -7.74 -4.47
N GLU A 533 -29.03 -8.73 -3.90
CA GLU A 533 -29.44 -9.42 -2.68
C GLU A 533 -29.40 -8.51 -1.44
N TYR A 534 -28.64 -7.42 -1.49
CA TYR A 534 -28.51 -6.41 -0.45
C TYR A 534 -28.79 -5.03 -1.04
N GLN A 535 -29.62 -4.25 -0.35
CA GLN A 535 -30.01 -2.89 -0.75
C GLN A 535 -29.27 -1.82 0.05
N ILE A 536 -28.85 -2.12 1.28
CA ILE A 536 -28.12 -1.19 2.14
C ILE A 536 -26.72 -1.73 2.37
N LEU A 537 -25.71 -0.98 1.94
CA LEU A 537 -24.30 -1.33 2.07
C LEU A 537 -23.68 -0.48 3.16
N ILE A 538 -23.06 -1.11 4.16
CA ILE A 538 -22.36 -0.43 5.25
C ILE A 538 -20.89 -0.75 5.13
N GLY A 539 -20.04 0.27 5.09
CA GLY A 539 -18.62 -0.02 4.97
C GLY A 539 -17.68 1.09 5.36
N THR A 540 -16.42 0.70 5.31
CA THR A 540 -15.28 1.57 5.49
C THR A 540 -14.54 1.70 4.14
N GLN A 541 -13.31 2.18 4.13
CA GLN A 541 -12.48 2.37 2.94
C GLN A 541 -12.39 1.15 1.98
N MET A 542 -12.74 -0.06 2.45
CA MET A 542 -12.73 -1.26 1.60
C MET A 542 -13.79 -1.20 0.49
N LEU A 543 -14.98 -0.66 0.77
CA LEU A 543 -16.03 -0.48 -0.25
C LEU A 543 -15.73 0.67 -1.24
N ALA A 544 -14.95 1.67 -0.81
CA ALA A 544 -14.62 2.80 -1.66
C ALA A 544 -13.74 2.42 -2.87
N LYS A 545 -13.01 1.30 -2.79
CA LYS A 545 -11.92 0.98 -3.71
C LYS A 545 -12.23 -0.24 -4.58
N GLY A 546 -11.92 -0.15 -5.87
CA GLY A 546 -11.83 -1.29 -6.79
C GLY A 546 -13.14 -1.95 -7.25
N HIS A 547 -14.30 -1.62 -6.68
CA HIS A 547 -15.57 -2.30 -6.99
C HIS A 547 -16.57 -1.37 -7.68
N HIS A 548 -17.32 -1.92 -8.62
CA HIS A 548 -18.38 -1.21 -9.33
C HIS A 548 -19.75 -1.72 -8.84
N PHE A 549 -20.60 -0.78 -8.41
CA PHE A 549 -21.97 -1.03 -7.97
C PHE A 549 -22.93 -0.15 -8.77
N PRO A 550 -23.46 -0.64 -9.90
CA PRO A 550 -24.26 0.16 -10.84
C PRO A 550 -25.57 0.71 -10.25
N ASP A 551 -26.13 0.01 -9.26
CA ASP A 551 -27.41 0.35 -8.66
C ASP A 551 -27.30 1.25 -7.41
N VAL A 552 -26.08 1.59 -6.97
CA VAL A 552 -25.87 2.53 -5.87
C VAL A 552 -26.10 3.96 -6.38
N THR A 553 -27.17 4.59 -5.93
CA THR A 553 -27.53 5.95 -6.31
C THR A 553 -27.44 6.95 -5.17
N LEU A 554 -27.41 6.50 -3.89
CA LEU A 554 -27.12 7.32 -2.73
C LEU A 554 -25.89 6.82 -2.02
N VAL A 555 -24.98 7.73 -1.73
CA VAL A 555 -23.83 7.49 -0.87
C VAL A 555 -23.80 8.51 0.24
N ALA A 556 -23.79 8.08 1.50
CA ALA A 556 -23.70 8.93 2.65
C ALA A 556 -22.40 8.74 3.43
N LEU A 557 -21.69 9.84 3.70
CA LEU A 557 -20.54 9.85 4.59
C LEU A 557 -21.01 10.33 5.98
N LEU A 558 -20.82 9.46 6.95
CA LEU A 558 -21.11 9.71 8.34
C LEU A 558 -19.80 10.08 9.05
N ASP A 559 -19.87 10.86 10.11
CA ASP A 559 -18.73 11.24 10.95
C ASP A 559 -17.62 12.01 10.18
N VAL A 560 -18.00 13.04 9.46
CA VAL A 560 -17.08 13.90 8.71
C VAL A 560 -16.26 14.78 9.65
N ASP A 561 -16.86 15.26 10.73
CA ASP A 561 -16.26 16.22 11.67
C ASP A 561 -15.02 15.66 12.36
N GLY A 562 -15.01 14.37 12.70
CA GLY A 562 -13.84 13.71 13.27
C GLY A 562 -12.59 13.79 12.39
N SER A 563 -12.77 13.91 11.07
CA SER A 563 -11.67 14.10 10.15
C SER A 563 -11.23 15.55 9.98
N LEU A 564 -12.18 16.48 10.00
CA LEU A 564 -11.88 17.90 9.87
C LEU A 564 -11.10 18.44 11.07
N TYR A 565 -11.45 17.96 12.26
CA TYR A 565 -10.90 18.43 13.53
C TYR A 565 -9.98 17.41 14.23
N SER A 566 -9.37 16.54 13.44
CA SER A 566 -8.39 15.58 13.92
C SER A 566 -7.07 16.26 14.31
N SER A 567 -6.39 15.72 15.31
CA SER A 567 -5.00 16.07 15.59
C SER A 567 -4.00 15.60 14.52
N ASP A 568 -4.44 14.71 13.61
CA ASP A 568 -3.65 14.29 12.45
C ASP A 568 -3.94 15.23 11.27
N PHE A 569 -2.99 16.08 10.92
CA PHE A 569 -3.09 17.05 9.82
C PHE A 569 -3.39 16.42 8.45
N ARG A 570 -3.22 15.10 8.30
CA ARG A 570 -3.55 14.36 7.07
C ARG A 570 -5.02 13.91 7.01
N ALA A 571 -5.77 14.10 8.09
CA ALA A 571 -7.13 13.57 8.17
C ALA A 571 -8.09 14.22 7.18
N SER A 572 -7.99 15.54 6.99
CA SER A 572 -8.78 16.29 6.00
C SER A 572 -8.47 15.85 4.56
N GLU A 573 -7.19 15.64 4.24
CA GLU A 573 -6.75 15.09 2.95
C GLU A 573 -7.34 13.70 2.69
N ARG A 574 -7.27 12.81 3.69
CA ARG A 574 -7.85 11.46 3.59
C ARG A 574 -9.37 11.48 3.44
N LEU A 575 -10.04 12.41 4.10
CA LEU A 575 -11.46 12.62 3.93
C LEU A 575 -11.81 13.03 2.50
N ALA A 576 -11.07 13.99 1.95
CA ALA A 576 -11.28 14.44 0.57
C ALA A 576 -11.02 13.32 -0.45
N GLN A 577 -9.94 12.57 -0.27
CA GLN A 577 -9.63 11.40 -1.10
C GLN A 577 -10.75 10.35 -1.04
N LEU A 578 -11.23 10.05 0.16
CA LEU A 578 -12.35 9.13 0.36
C LEU A 578 -13.62 9.66 -0.30
N PHE A 579 -13.96 10.93 -0.10
CA PHE A 579 -15.14 11.56 -0.70
C PHE A 579 -15.14 11.41 -2.22
N ILE A 580 -14.06 11.78 -2.89
CA ILE A 580 -13.95 11.68 -4.36
C ILE A 580 -14.04 10.23 -4.84
N GLN A 581 -13.39 9.29 -4.14
CA GLN A 581 -13.46 7.86 -4.48
C GLN A 581 -14.88 7.33 -4.40
N VAL A 582 -15.61 7.76 -3.37
CA VAL A 582 -16.97 7.33 -3.07
C VAL A 582 -17.97 8.03 -3.99
N ALA A 583 -17.82 9.34 -4.22
CA ALA A 583 -18.62 10.10 -5.19
C ALA A 583 -18.49 9.51 -6.59
N GLY A 584 -17.31 9.02 -6.95
CA GLY A 584 -17.09 8.30 -8.20
C GLY A 584 -17.81 6.93 -8.29
N ARG A 585 -18.46 6.44 -7.23
CA ARG A 585 -19.25 5.20 -7.23
C ARG A 585 -20.74 5.46 -7.41
N ALA A 586 -21.24 6.59 -6.93
CA ALA A 586 -22.63 6.99 -7.12
C ALA A 586 -22.89 7.40 -8.57
N GLY A 587 -24.03 6.98 -9.14
CA GLY A 587 -24.50 7.47 -10.43
C GLY A 587 -23.69 7.01 -11.64
N ARG A 588 -23.08 5.84 -11.61
CA ARG A 588 -22.54 5.20 -12.81
C ARG A 588 -23.67 4.52 -13.59
N ALA A 589 -23.59 4.57 -14.92
CA ALA A 589 -24.62 4.20 -15.89
C ALA A 589 -25.64 5.32 -16.12
N SER A 590 -26.90 5.01 -16.36
CA SER A 590 -27.96 5.97 -16.71
C SER A 590 -28.64 6.65 -15.50
N LYS A 591 -28.25 6.31 -14.26
CA LYS A 591 -28.90 6.81 -13.03
C LYS A 591 -28.10 7.95 -12.41
N PRO A 592 -28.70 9.13 -12.10
CA PRO A 592 -28.01 10.21 -11.38
C PRO A 592 -27.66 9.74 -9.95
N GLY A 593 -26.46 10.06 -9.52
CA GLY A 593 -25.98 9.74 -8.17
C GLY A 593 -26.07 10.92 -7.23
N GLU A 594 -26.23 10.64 -5.94
CA GLU A 594 -26.29 11.62 -4.87
C GLU A 594 -25.29 11.26 -3.77
N VAL A 595 -24.52 12.25 -3.30
CA VAL A 595 -23.56 12.09 -2.21
C VAL A 595 -23.89 13.07 -1.10
N VAL A 596 -24.09 12.55 0.08
CA VAL A 596 -24.51 13.30 1.28
C VAL A 596 -23.42 13.22 2.34
N LEU A 597 -23.03 14.36 2.87
CA LEU A 597 -22.14 14.48 4.02
C LEU A 597 -22.93 14.93 5.25
N GLN A 598 -22.93 14.16 6.34
CA GLN A 598 -23.47 14.64 7.63
C GLN A 598 -22.36 15.33 8.43
N THR A 599 -22.59 16.59 8.82
CA THR A 599 -21.61 17.40 9.54
C THR A 599 -22.27 18.47 10.41
N HIS A 600 -21.61 18.84 11.52
CA HIS A 600 -21.96 20.02 12.32
C HIS A 600 -21.39 21.33 11.72
N HIS A 601 -20.55 21.23 10.68
CA HIS A 601 -19.85 22.36 10.08
C HIS A 601 -20.00 22.39 8.56
N PRO A 602 -21.22 22.49 8.03
CA PRO A 602 -21.45 22.54 6.58
C PRO A 602 -20.74 23.72 5.90
N GLU A 603 -20.50 24.80 6.62
CA GLU A 603 -19.83 26.02 6.16
C GLU A 603 -18.30 25.92 6.09
N HIS A 604 -17.70 24.81 6.57
CA HIS A 604 -16.24 24.66 6.61
C HIS A 604 -15.61 24.79 5.21
N SER A 605 -14.59 25.67 5.07
CA SER A 605 -13.98 26.06 3.79
C SER A 605 -13.54 24.85 2.94
N LEU A 606 -12.92 23.86 3.55
CA LEU A 606 -12.49 22.63 2.88
C LEU A 606 -13.67 21.78 2.38
N LEU A 607 -14.78 21.71 3.15
CA LEU A 607 -16.00 21.01 2.70
C LEU A 607 -16.66 21.73 1.53
N GLN A 608 -16.75 23.05 1.61
CA GLN A 608 -17.33 23.86 0.53
C GLN A 608 -16.52 23.74 -0.76
N ALA A 609 -15.18 23.74 -0.66
CA ALA A 609 -14.32 23.49 -1.81
C ALA A 609 -14.57 22.09 -2.42
N LEU A 610 -14.71 21.07 -1.59
CA LEU A 610 -14.92 19.69 -2.01
C LEU A 610 -16.30 19.45 -2.64
N LEU A 611 -17.36 20.11 -2.11
CA LEU A 611 -18.74 19.94 -2.56
C LEU A 611 -19.02 20.70 -3.87
N HIS A 612 -18.47 21.92 -4.03
CA HIS A 612 -18.85 22.83 -5.10
C HIS A 612 -17.80 23.02 -6.20
N LYS A 613 -16.57 22.57 -5.95
CA LYS A 613 -15.48 22.63 -6.92
C LYS A 613 -14.99 21.22 -7.25
N ASP A 614 -13.75 20.93 -6.94
CA ASP A 614 -13.14 19.62 -7.19
C ASP A 614 -12.01 19.32 -6.18
N TYR A 615 -11.41 18.14 -6.31
CA TYR A 615 -10.28 17.77 -5.48
C TYR A 615 -9.08 18.71 -5.67
N HIS A 616 -8.84 19.18 -6.87
CA HIS A 616 -7.70 20.07 -7.16
C HIS A 616 -7.79 21.39 -6.36
N HIS A 617 -8.96 22.02 -6.34
CA HIS A 617 -9.20 23.22 -5.53
C HIS A 617 -9.06 22.96 -4.04
N PHE A 618 -9.62 21.84 -3.55
CA PHE A 618 -9.42 21.41 -2.17
C PHE A 618 -7.92 21.27 -1.85
N ALA A 619 -7.16 20.59 -2.72
CA ALA A 619 -5.74 20.32 -2.53
C ALA A 619 -4.90 21.61 -2.50
N LEU A 620 -5.20 22.59 -3.35
CA LEU A 620 -4.55 23.91 -3.34
C LEU A 620 -4.83 24.64 -2.03
N THR A 621 -6.10 24.69 -1.56
CA THR A 621 -6.46 25.31 -0.30
C THR A 621 -5.74 24.63 0.88
N ALA A 622 -5.72 23.29 0.89
CA ALA A 622 -5.05 22.52 1.94
C ALA A 622 -3.51 22.72 1.91
N LEU A 623 -2.90 22.90 0.73
CA LEU A 623 -1.48 23.24 0.62
C LEU A 623 -1.16 24.61 1.19
N GLU A 624 -2.01 25.63 0.98
CA GLU A 624 -1.83 26.95 1.58
C GLU A 624 -1.93 26.88 3.12
N GLU A 625 -2.92 26.16 3.67
CA GLU A 625 -3.03 25.94 5.11
C GLU A 625 -1.78 25.25 5.68
N ARG A 626 -1.27 24.20 5.02
CA ARG A 626 -0.04 23.52 5.44
C ARG A 626 1.21 24.39 5.35
N LYS A 627 1.27 25.29 4.38
CA LYS A 627 2.35 26.26 4.24
C LYS A 627 2.37 27.24 5.42
N LEU A 628 1.22 27.79 5.77
CA LEU A 628 1.07 28.69 6.92
C LEU A 628 1.41 27.99 8.24
N ALA A 629 1.00 26.73 8.40
CA ALA A 629 1.27 25.93 9.59
C ALA A 629 2.64 25.23 9.58
N GLN A 630 3.45 25.43 8.55
CA GLN A 630 4.75 24.75 8.36
C GLN A 630 4.67 23.23 8.49
N LEU A 631 3.62 22.63 7.92
CA LEU A 631 3.41 21.19 7.89
C LEU A 631 3.90 20.58 6.55
N PRO A 632 4.16 19.27 6.47
CA PRO A 632 4.50 18.63 5.19
C PRO A 632 3.48 18.96 4.08
N PRO A 633 3.96 19.32 2.87
CA PRO A 633 5.31 19.15 2.32
C PRO A 633 6.30 20.29 2.59
N TYR A 634 5.95 21.30 3.36
CA TYR A 634 6.80 22.47 3.63
C TYR A 634 7.76 22.27 4.81
N SER A 635 7.58 21.20 5.56
CA SER A 635 8.52 20.71 6.58
C SER A 635 8.62 19.18 6.48
N PHE A 636 9.57 18.61 7.23
CA PHE A 636 9.85 17.17 7.22
C PHE A 636 9.77 16.62 8.63
N LEU A 637 9.12 15.46 8.76
CA LEU A 637 8.83 14.85 10.05
C LEU A 637 9.55 13.52 10.22
N SER A 638 10.05 13.29 11.42
CA SER A 638 10.54 11.98 11.86
C SER A 638 9.93 11.65 13.22
N LEU A 639 9.27 10.52 13.32
CA LEU A 639 8.57 10.08 14.53
C LEU A 639 9.35 8.95 15.21
N PHE A 640 9.82 9.21 16.42
CA PHE A 640 10.39 8.21 17.31
C PHE A 640 9.24 7.51 18.04
N ARG A 641 9.08 6.22 17.81
CA ARG A 641 8.11 5.36 18.50
C ARG A 641 8.85 4.49 19.50
N ALA A 642 8.35 4.41 20.72
CA ALA A 642 8.94 3.59 21.77
C ALA A 642 7.87 2.82 22.52
N GLU A 643 8.16 1.58 22.90
CA GLU A 643 7.28 0.73 23.72
C GLU A 643 8.05 -0.12 24.71
N ALA A 644 7.52 -0.26 25.92
CA ALA A 644 8.04 -1.14 26.97
C ALA A 644 6.92 -1.57 27.94
N ASN A 645 7.27 -2.45 28.87
CA ASN A 645 6.32 -2.95 29.87
C ASN A 645 6.00 -1.91 30.98
N HIS A 646 6.87 -0.91 31.15
CA HIS A 646 6.72 0.15 32.16
C HIS A 646 6.75 1.53 31.53
N THR A 647 5.78 2.37 31.88
CA THR A 647 5.65 3.74 31.35
C THR A 647 6.90 4.57 31.60
N ALA A 648 7.45 4.54 32.83
CA ALA A 648 8.63 5.33 33.18
C ALA A 648 9.84 5.03 32.27
N GLN A 649 10.06 3.76 31.91
CA GLN A 649 11.18 3.38 31.02
C GLN A 649 11.05 3.99 29.64
N VAL A 650 9.82 4.02 29.08
CA VAL A 650 9.58 4.57 27.74
C VAL A 650 9.72 6.09 27.76
N GLU A 651 9.15 6.74 28.78
CA GLU A 651 9.22 8.19 28.94
C GLU A 651 10.64 8.66 29.15
N ASP A 652 11.40 8.03 30.08
CA ASP A 652 12.79 8.37 30.35
C ASP A 652 13.68 8.15 29.12
N PHE A 653 13.47 7.04 28.38
CA PHE A 653 14.19 6.81 27.13
C PHE A 653 13.95 7.94 26.12
N LEU A 654 12.69 8.30 25.85
CA LEU A 654 12.39 9.36 24.89
C LEU A 654 12.81 10.76 25.37
N ARG A 655 12.87 11.02 26.68
CA ARG A 655 13.49 12.24 27.22
C ARG A 655 14.98 12.29 26.88
N GLN A 656 15.71 11.19 27.06
CA GLN A 656 17.13 11.10 26.68
C GLN A 656 17.32 11.26 25.17
N VAL A 657 16.44 10.66 24.34
CA VAL A 657 16.42 10.88 22.88
C VAL A 657 16.23 12.36 22.56
N ARG A 658 15.27 13.05 23.21
CA ARG A 658 15.04 14.49 23.02
C ARG A 658 16.27 15.32 23.31
N GLU A 659 16.94 15.08 24.44
CA GLU A 659 18.14 15.82 24.81
C GLU A 659 19.30 15.53 23.84
N THR A 660 19.48 14.27 23.42
CA THR A 660 20.47 13.90 22.41
C THR A 660 20.24 14.63 21.08
N LEU A 661 18.98 14.77 20.65
CA LEU A 661 18.65 15.51 19.43
C LEU A 661 18.90 17.02 19.58
N ARG A 662 18.53 17.62 20.73
CA ARG A 662 18.73 19.05 20.99
C ARG A 662 20.19 19.44 21.13
N CYS A 663 21.02 18.55 21.67
CA CYS A 663 22.46 18.76 21.78
C CYS A 663 23.22 18.47 20.47
N ASN A 664 22.52 18.08 19.40
CA ASN A 664 23.13 17.76 18.12
C ASN A 664 23.68 19.02 17.45
N PRO A 665 24.90 19.01 16.90
CA PRO A 665 25.49 20.19 16.25
C PRO A 665 24.71 20.76 15.06
N TRP A 666 23.87 19.93 14.44
CA TRP A 666 23.00 20.31 13.31
C TRP A 666 21.63 20.82 13.74
N PHE A 667 21.28 20.73 15.02
CA PHE A 667 20.00 21.19 15.53
C PHE A 667 20.03 22.72 15.72
N ASP A 668 19.18 23.41 14.97
CA ASP A 668 19.09 24.88 14.98
C ASP A 668 17.72 25.37 15.51
N SER A 669 17.51 26.70 15.47
CA SER A 669 16.27 27.34 15.93
C SER A 669 15.01 27.04 15.07
N GLU A 670 15.20 26.56 13.85
CA GLU A 670 14.09 26.17 12.94
C GLU A 670 13.66 24.71 13.17
N CYS A 671 14.45 23.94 13.92
CA CYS A 671 14.13 22.58 14.28
C CYS A 671 13.25 22.52 15.54
N MET A 672 12.28 21.64 15.55
CA MET A 672 11.42 21.40 16.71
C MET A 672 11.43 19.94 17.13
N VAL A 673 11.45 19.72 18.45
CA VAL A 673 11.22 18.38 19.02
C VAL A 673 10.01 18.47 19.96
N LEU A 674 8.94 17.80 19.57
CA LEU A 674 7.64 17.78 20.27
C LEU A 674 7.47 16.47 21.03
N GLY A 675 7.09 16.57 22.29
CA GLY A 675 6.95 15.44 23.19
C GLY A 675 8.15 15.28 24.16
N PRO A 676 8.33 14.10 24.78
CA PRO A 676 7.59 12.84 24.57
C PRO A 676 6.12 12.89 25.04
N THR A 677 5.25 12.26 24.31
CA THR A 677 3.82 12.11 24.63
C THR A 677 3.39 10.66 24.49
N PRO A 678 2.41 10.19 25.30
CA PRO A 678 1.78 8.91 25.03
C PRO A 678 1.21 8.85 23.61
N ALA A 679 1.36 7.71 22.94
CA ALA A 679 0.71 7.48 21.68
C ALA A 679 -0.83 7.52 21.85
N PRO A 680 -1.64 7.85 20.83
CA PRO A 680 -3.11 7.82 20.90
C PRO A 680 -3.67 6.51 21.44
N LEU A 681 -3.09 5.37 21.04
CA LEU A 681 -3.29 4.08 21.68
C LEU A 681 -2.13 3.81 22.66
N ALA A 682 -2.23 4.41 23.86
CA ALA A 682 -1.16 4.44 24.84
C ALA A 682 -0.75 3.05 25.40
N LYS A 683 -1.62 2.04 25.31
CA LYS A 683 -1.32 0.67 25.77
C LYS A 683 -1.85 -0.35 24.76
N ARG A 684 -0.98 -1.28 24.32
CA ARG A 684 -1.34 -2.38 23.43
C ARG A 684 -0.59 -3.65 23.81
N ALA A 685 -1.31 -4.78 23.91
CA ALA A 685 -0.73 -6.07 24.29
C ALA A 685 0.17 -6.00 25.53
N GLY A 686 -0.28 -5.28 26.56
CA GLY A 686 0.47 -5.12 27.82
C GLY A 686 1.58 -4.08 27.81
N LYS A 687 1.98 -3.55 26.64
CA LYS A 687 3.06 -2.56 26.51
C LYS A 687 2.54 -1.15 26.46
N PHE A 688 3.23 -0.23 27.12
CA PHE A 688 3.01 1.20 27.05
C PHE A 688 3.74 1.78 25.84
N ARG A 689 3.09 2.68 25.10
CA ARG A 689 3.56 3.25 23.86
C ARG A 689 3.61 4.77 23.96
N TRP A 690 4.75 5.34 23.64
CA TRP A 690 5.02 6.76 23.64
C TRP A 690 5.69 7.17 22.33
N GLN A 691 5.67 8.46 22.03
CA GLN A 691 6.21 9.03 20.81
C GLN A 691 6.87 10.37 21.04
N LEU A 692 7.85 10.67 20.17
CA LEU A 692 8.55 11.95 20.11
C LEU A 692 8.67 12.33 18.64
N LEU A 693 8.30 13.57 18.31
CA LEU A 693 8.30 14.06 16.92
C LEU A 693 9.45 15.05 16.73
N LEU A 694 10.30 14.80 15.76
CA LEU A 694 11.29 15.74 15.22
C LEU A 694 10.71 16.36 13.95
N GLN A 695 10.71 17.70 13.89
CA GLN A 695 10.33 18.48 12.72
C GLN A 695 11.50 19.36 12.29
N THR A 696 11.76 19.41 10.98
CA THR A 696 12.85 20.20 10.39
C THR A 696 12.37 20.93 9.13
N PRO A 697 12.98 22.06 8.77
CA PRO A 697 12.57 22.85 7.59
C PRO A 697 12.96 22.16 6.28
N ASN A 698 13.96 21.31 6.27
CA ASN A 698 14.39 20.59 5.07
C ASN A 698 14.88 19.16 5.37
N ARG A 699 14.77 18.30 4.38
CA ARG A 699 15.11 16.89 4.46
C ARG A 699 16.60 16.63 4.72
N THR A 700 17.47 17.43 4.13
CA THR A 700 18.91 17.26 4.28
C THR A 700 19.34 17.48 5.74
N LEU A 701 18.77 18.50 6.40
CA LEU A 701 19.01 18.78 7.80
C LEU A 701 18.51 17.64 8.69
N MET A 702 17.31 17.14 8.45
CA MET A 702 16.76 16.00 9.17
C MET A 702 17.68 14.78 9.08
N GLN A 703 18.15 14.44 7.87
CA GLN A 703 19.05 13.30 7.66
C GLN A 703 20.39 13.49 8.36
N LYS A 704 20.97 14.70 8.35
CA LYS A 704 22.21 15.01 9.08
C LYS A 704 22.05 14.84 10.59
N ILE A 705 20.95 15.37 11.17
CA ILE A 705 20.66 15.23 12.59
C ILE A 705 20.52 13.75 12.96
N LEU A 706 19.70 13.01 12.23
CA LEU A 706 19.43 11.60 12.53
C LEU A 706 20.67 10.71 12.35
N GLN A 707 21.45 10.93 11.30
CA GLN A 707 22.65 10.17 11.00
C GLN A 707 23.72 10.38 12.08
N SER A 708 23.93 11.63 12.51
CA SER A 708 24.90 11.94 13.56
C SER A 708 24.43 11.53 14.96
N ALA A 709 23.13 11.59 15.25
CA ALA A 709 22.58 11.19 16.55
C ALA A 709 22.51 9.66 16.74
N ARG A 710 22.36 8.88 15.66
CA ARG A 710 22.08 7.43 15.71
C ARG A 710 23.07 6.63 16.58
N PRO A 711 24.39 6.81 16.50
CA PRO A 711 25.33 6.07 17.36
C PRO A 711 25.11 6.36 18.85
N ALA A 712 24.87 7.62 19.21
CA ALA A 712 24.59 8.01 20.60
C ALA A 712 23.26 7.46 21.10
N LEU A 713 22.22 7.46 20.26
CA LEU A 713 20.91 6.89 20.58
C LEU A 713 20.98 5.38 20.86
N GLN A 714 21.80 4.64 20.13
CA GLN A 714 22.01 3.21 20.33
C GLN A 714 22.75 2.90 21.61
N GLN A 715 23.57 3.84 22.14
CA GLN A 715 24.33 3.70 23.37
C GLN A 715 23.57 4.16 24.63
N LEU A 716 22.36 4.70 24.49
CA LEU A 716 21.55 5.09 25.63
C LEU A 716 21.28 3.89 26.57
N PRO A 717 21.31 4.08 27.90
CA PRO A 717 21.19 2.98 28.87
C PRO A 717 19.90 2.16 28.73
N LEU A 718 18.84 2.77 28.26
CA LEU A 718 17.54 2.11 28.05
C LEU A 718 17.32 1.62 26.61
N ALA A 719 18.22 1.88 25.67
CA ALA A 719 18.06 1.52 24.26
C ALA A 719 17.88 0.01 24.03
N SER A 720 18.47 -0.84 24.87
CA SER A 720 18.31 -2.31 24.82
C SER A 720 17.07 -2.83 25.55
N LYS A 721 16.47 -2.03 26.44
CA LYS A 721 15.30 -2.43 27.26
C LYS A 721 13.99 -1.92 26.70
N VAL A 722 14.03 -0.90 25.84
CA VAL A 722 12.89 -0.28 25.17
C VAL A 722 12.91 -0.69 23.70
N ARG A 723 11.80 -1.19 23.19
CA ARG A 723 11.66 -1.39 21.74
C ARG A 723 11.36 -0.05 21.09
N TRP A 724 12.24 0.43 20.25
CA TRP A 724 12.09 1.73 19.59
C TRP A 724 12.39 1.68 18.11
N SER A 725 11.87 2.65 17.38
CA SER A 725 12.06 2.79 15.92
C SER A 725 11.95 4.25 15.50
N ILE A 726 12.61 4.58 14.38
CA ILE A 726 12.49 5.87 13.69
C ILE A 726 11.55 5.66 12.49
N ASP A 727 10.57 6.53 12.35
CA ASP A 727 9.60 6.53 11.26
C ASP A 727 9.75 7.85 10.48
N ILE A 728 10.41 7.78 9.32
CA ILE A 728 10.62 8.92 8.42
C ILE A 728 9.34 9.16 7.61
N ASP A 729 8.92 10.42 7.54
CA ASP A 729 7.68 10.83 6.86
C ASP A 729 6.47 9.97 7.30
N PRO A 730 6.13 10.01 8.59
CA PRO A 730 5.04 9.19 9.12
C PRO A 730 3.72 9.55 8.43
N GLN A 731 2.99 8.54 7.99
CA GLN A 731 1.66 8.69 7.40
C GLN A 731 0.57 8.65 8.46
N ASP A 732 0.89 8.20 9.65
CA ASP A 732 -0.01 8.08 10.79
C ASP A 732 0.75 8.51 12.04
N LEU A 733 0.25 9.54 12.70
CA LEU A 733 0.79 10.04 13.97
C LEU A 733 0.17 9.32 15.20
N SER A 734 -0.72 8.33 14.98
CA SER A 734 -1.37 7.57 16.03
C SER A 734 -0.56 6.35 16.52
#